data_71ad2df37882e40f9d5a4d4814ae8b73
#
_entry.id   71ad2df37882e40f9d5a4d4814ae8b73
#
_cell.length_a   1.000
_cell.length_b   1.000
_cell.length_c   1.000
_cell.angle_alpha   90.00
_cell.angle_beta   90.00
_cell.angle_gamma   90.00
#
_symmetry.space_group_name_H-M   'P 1'
#
loop_
_entity.id
_entity.type
_entity.pdbx_description
1 polymer ?
#
loop_
_entity_poly.entity_id
_entity_poly.type
_entity_poly.pdbx_seq_one_letter_code
_entity_poly.pdbx_strand_id
1 'polypeptide(L)'
;MKSIDLNKPEYFFNRELSWLKFNLRVLKEAAVKTTPLLERLKFVAITASNLDEFFMVRVAGLWDKWEDGINQRDASGLTVKEQLDEISASAHEQVKLQYKYMLSILKELESNGIRICRVSKISEKGRGWLDEYYREVVYPVLTPMAVDASRPFPFLANKTLNLAVEIINQDEEQSMGLVQVPSVLPRLVEVEGEGKRTFVFLEDIIIENCHDLFNGCQILDVVPFRLTRDSDLDVDEDDIDNLLKEVEKSLRKRKRGAAVRLELNKTANLRIKKFLSDNLDLSEQEIFEINGPLDATCFFKFASLSGMWPWLYEPFVPQRPLELPDDSDLFSAIRKKDILLHHPYESFDPVVKLVSDAASDPKVLAIKQTLYRVSCNSPIVAALARAAENGKQVTVLVELKARFDEENNIIWARRLEQAGCHVIYGLVGLKTHAKIILIVRKEADGIKRYVHLGTGNYNDNTAKLYTDMGLLTANDQFGSDASAFFNLLSGYSQPPLWNKLVMAPLGLRDKIYELIDNEIAQVKAGNKGHIIVKMNSLIDQQVIQKLYEASIGGVQVELIVRGICGLRAGVEGISENITVRSIVGRQLEHSRIFWFANGGEQQLYLSSADWMPRNLNDRVELFFPVESEEHIKRIKEILDLYLRDNVGAHMMQSNGTYRRVTNKATPVSAQSSLYEEALLAAAADKIPMEVRLRPMYSKDSKE
;
A
#
# COMPACT_ATOMS: atom_id res chain seq x y z
N MET A 1 -40.82 -0.46 19.91
CA MET A 1 -39.78 0.54 19.69
C MET A 1 -39.98 1.14 18.30
N LYS A 2 -39.91 2.47 18.12
CA LYS A 2 -39.90 3.05 16.78
C LYS A 2 -38.67 2.49 16.05
N SER A 3 -38.87 1.98 14.84
CA SER A 3 -37.73 1.53 14.02
C SER A 3 -36.80 2.71 13.82
N ILE A 4 -35.55 2.57 14.28
CA ILE A 4 -34.50 3.59 14.06
C ILE A 4 -34.12 3.51 12.58
N ASP A 5 -34.18 4.64 11.89
CA ASP A 5 -33.69 4.72 10.51
C ASP A 5 -32.15 4.84 10.53
N LEU A 6 -31.48 3.72 10.23
CA LEU A 6 -30.02 3.61 10.19
C LEU A 6 -29.39 4.18 8.90
N ASN A 7 -30.20 4.69 7.95
CA ASN A 7 -29.71 5.32 6.72
C ASN A 7 -29.35 6.79 6.88
N LYS A 8 -29.59 7.39 8.04
CA LYS A 8 -29.35 8.82 8.23
C LYS A 8 -27.88 9.18 8.04
N PRO A 9 -27.57 10.25 7.29
CA PRO A 9 -26.21 10.69 7.04
C PRO A 9 -25.37 10.95 8.30
N GLU A 10 -26.03 11.32 9.40
CA GLU A 10 -25.39 11.57 10.70
C GLU A 10 -24.69 10.34 11.29
N TYR A 11 -24.96 9.13 10.79
CA TYR A 11 -24.33 7.88 11.25
C TYR A 11 -23.10 7.47 10.42
N PHE A 12 -22.77 8.22 9.38
CA PHE A 12 -21.68 7.89 8.50
C PHE A 12 -20.63 9.00 8.44
N PHE A 13 -19.37 8.61 8.24
CA PHE A 13 -18.30 9.52 7.89
C PHE A 13 -18.03 9.47 6.39
N ASN A 14 -17.72 10.64 5.80
CA ASN A 14 -17.25 10.71 4.43
C ASN A 14 -15.95 9.92 4.28
N ARG A 15 -15.85 9.18 3.19
CA ARG A 15 -14.73 8.31 2.86
C ARG A 15 -13.40 9.06 2.72
N GLU A 16 -13.42 10.18 1.97
CA GLU A 16 -12.20 10.91 1.61
C GLU A 16 -11.65 11.68 2.83
N LEU A 17 -12.53 12.26 3.62
CA LEU A 17 -12.16 12.91 4.88
C LEU A 17 -11.65 11.89 5.92
N SER A 18 -12.23 10.70 5.95
CA SER A 18 -11.71 9.60 6.77
C SER A 18 -10.31 9.16 6.32
N TRP A 19 -10.04 9.16 5.00
CA TRP A 19 -8.73 8.88 4.45
C TRP A 19 -7.69 9.95 4.86
N LEU A 20 -8.04 11.23 4.79
CA LEU A 20 -7.18 12.32 5.25
C LEU A 20 -6.85 12.18 6.75
N LYS A 21 -7.84 11.82 7.57
CA LYS A 21 -7.60 11.51 9.00
C LYS A 21 -6.67 10.32 9.20
N PHE A 22 -6.70 9.32 8.31
CA PHE A 22 -5.72 8.24 8.32
C PHE A 22 -4.33 8.73 7.95
N ASN A 23 -4.17 9.48 6.85
CA ASN A 23 -2.88 10.03 6.45
C ASN A 23 -2.27 10.93 7.55
N LEU A 24 -3.12 11.68 8.27
CA LEU A 24 -2.70 12.45 9.44
C LEU A 24 -2.17 11.57 10.60
N ARG A 25 -2.74 10.38 10.83
CA ARG A 25 -2.20 9.44 11.83
C ARG A 25 -0.81 8.95 11.43
N VAL A 26 -0.61 8.62 10.16
CA VAL A 26 0.70 8.24 9.60
C VAL A 26 1.70 9.39 9.77
N LEU A 27 1.30 10.63 9.47
CA LEU A 27 2.15 11.81 9.62
C LEU A 27 2.57 12.03 11.09
N LYS A 28 1.68 11.76 12.05
CA LYS A 28 1.99 11.94 13.48
C LYS A 28 3.10 11.02 13.98
N GLU A 29 3.39 9.90 13.30
CA GLU A 29 4.54 9.05 13.63
C GLU A 29 5.87 9.80 13.41
N ALA A 30 5.93 10.78 12.51
CA ALA A 30 7.08 11.66 12.35
C ALA A 30 7.39 12.52 13.59
N ALA A 31 6.43 12.73 14.48
CA ALA A 31 6.59 13.47 15.73
C ALA A 31 7.02 12.59 16.92
N VAL A 32 6.99 11.26 16.80
CA VAL A 32 7.30 10.32 17.87
C VAL A 32 8.81 10.28 18.09
N LYS A 33 9.28 10.77 19.25
CA LYS A 33 10.71 10.93 19.54
C LYS A 33 11.46 9.60 19.74
N THR A 34 10.78 8.52 20.06
CA THR A 34 11.36 7.18 20.17
C THR A 34 11.61 6.53 18.80
N THR A 35 11.02 7.04 17.75
CA THR A 35 11.27 6.61 16.36
C THR A 35 12.57 7.20 15.86
N PRO A 36 13.48 6.41 15.24
CA PRO A 36 14.73 6.90 14.68
C PRO A 36 14.54 8.03 13.67
N LEU A 37 15.53 8.93 13.58
CA LEU A 37 15.38 10.22 12.90
C LEU A 37 15.02 10.10 11.41
N LEU A 38 15.68 9.19 10.69
CA LEU A 38 15.39 8.97 9.28
C LEU A 38 14.09 8.18 9.05
N GLU A 39 13.67 7.37 10.01
CA GLU A 39 12.34 6.74 9.94
C GLU A 39 11.24 7.79 10.11
N ARG A 40 11.42 8.75 11.01
CA ARG A 40 10.51 9.91 11.13
C ARG A 40 10.42 10.68 9.81
N LEU A 41 11.56 10.87 9.14
CA LEU A 41 11.61 11.53 7.83
C LEU A 41 10.94 10.68 6.74
N LYS A 42 11.07 9.34 6.79
CA LYS A 42 10.35 8.43 5.90
C LYS A 42 8.82 8.51 6.11
N PHE A 43 8.33 8.70 7.33
CA PHE A 43 6.89 8.93 7.55
C PHE A 43 6.40 10.22 6.89
N VAL A 44 7.22 11.28 6.85
CA VAL A 44 6.93 12.49 6.07
C VAL A 44 6.86 12.16 4.58
N ALA A 45 7.82 11.40 4.06
CA ALA A 45 7.85 10.99 2.65
C ALA A 45 6.66 10.09 2.28
N ILE A 46 6.28 9.13 3.16
CA ILE A 46 5.11 8.27 2.98
C ILE A 46 3.85 9.11 2.84
N THR A 47 3.66 10.10 3.72
CA THR A 47 2.45 10.93 3.69
C THR A 47 2.41 11.87 2.48
N ALA A 48 3.56 12.30 1.95
CA ALA A 48 3.64 13.03 0.70
C ALA A 48 3.25 12.15 -0.49
N SER A 49 3.81 10.95 -0.58
CA SER A 49 3.46 9.96 -1.61
C SER A 49 1.99 9.56 -1.56
N ASN A 50 1.44 9.38 -0.37
CA ASN A 50 0.02 9.09 -0.17
C ASN A 50 -0.88 10.23 -0.67
N LEU A 51 -0.50 11.50 -0.40
CA LEU A 51 -1.24 12.67 -0.91
C LEU A 51 -1.17 12.76 -2.43
N ASP A 52 -0.02 12.46 -3.04
CA ASP A 52 0.09 12.40 -4.50
C ASP A 52 -0.95 11.42 -5.07
N GLU A 53 -0.98 10.18 -4.58
CA GLU A 53 -1.94 9.18 -5.04
C GLU A 53 -3.39 9.62 -4.79
N PHE A 54 -3.66 10.23 -3.64
CA PHE A 54 -4.99 10.71 -3.29
C PHE A 54 -5.49 11.79 -4.28
N PHE A 55 -4.64 12.76 -4.60
CA PHE A 55 -4.99 13.79 -5.59
C PHE A 55 -5.09 13.22 -7.01
N MET A 56 -4.15 12.38 -7.41
CA MET A 56 -4.12 11.77 -8.74
C MET A 56 -5.34 10.92 -9.08
N VAL A 57 -6.05 10.43 -8.06
CA VAL A 57 -7.10 9.43 -8.26
C VAL A 57 -8.43 9.86 -7.64
N ARG A 58 -8.39 10.26 -6.36
CA ARG A 58 -9.63 10.49 -5.61
C ARG A 58 -10.16 11.88 -5.79
N VAL A 59 -9.27 12.88 -5.69
CA VAL A 59 -9.64 14.26 -5.92
C VAL A 59 -9.94 14.48 -7.40
N ALA A 60 -9.12 13.94 -8.30
CA ALA A 60 -9.37 13.96 -9.73
C ALA A 60 -10.77 13.42 -10.07
N GLY A 61 -11.11 12.21 -9.64
CA GLY A 61 -12.44 11.65 -9.91
C GLY A 61 -13.61 12.36 -9.21
N LEU A 62 -13.37 13.23 -8.20
CA LEU A 62 -14.39 14.13 -7.68
C LEU A 62 -14.53 15.38 -8.57
N TRP A 63 -13.43 15.89 -9.11
CA TRP A 63 -13.44 16.97 -10.08
C TRP A 63 -14.21 16.58 -11.35
N ASP A 64 -13.92 15.40 -11.92
CA ASP A 64 -14.64 14.87 -13.09
C ASP A 64 -16.16 14.84 -12.83
N LYS A 65 -16.58 14.33 -11.68
CA LYS A 65 -18.00 14.34 -11.29
C LYS A 65 -18.59 15.74 -11.15
N TRP A 66 -17.81 16.69 -10.64
CA TRP A 66 -18.24 18.07 -10.50
C TRP A 66 -18.41 18.73 -11.88
N GLU A 67 -17.47 18.52 -12.81
CA GLU A 67 -17.52 19.03 -14.19
C GLU A 67 -18.68 18.41 -14.98
N ASP A 68 -18.97 17.12 -14.76
CA ASP A 68 -20.13 16.41 -15.34
C ASP A 68 -21.48 16.85 -14.73
N GLY A 69 -21.47 17.78 -13.76
CA GLY A 69 -22.68 18.28 -13.10
C GLY A 69 -23.34 17.29 -12.13
N ILE A 70 -22.64 16.23 -11.72
CA ILE A 70 -23.12 15.24 -10.76
C ILE A 70 -23.11 15.85 -9.35
N ASN A 71 -24.28 16.07 -8.78
CA ASN A 71 -24.43 16.70 -7.46
C ASN A 71 -25.10 15.77 -6.43
N GLN A 72 -24.95 14.45 -6.61
CA GLN A 72 -25.47 13.46 -5.66
C GLN A 72 -24.74 13.54 -4.32
N ARG A 73 -25.50 13.48 -3.21
CA ARG A 73 -24.95 13.40 -1.86
C ARG A 73 -24.41 11.99 -1.58
N ASP A 74 -23.28 11.91 -0.90
CA ASP A 74 -22.74 10.64 -0.41
C ASP A 74 -23.45 10.13 0.86
N ALA A 75 -23.01 9.00 1.41
CA ALA A 75 -23.61 8.42 2.63
C ALA A 75 -23.53 9.36 3.85
N SER A 76 -22.55 10.26 3.90
CA SER A 76 -22.40 11.26 4.97
C SER A 76 -23.22 12.53 4.73
N GLY A 77 -23.92 12.63 3.60
CA GLY A 77 -24.78 13.75 3.23
C GLY A 77 -24.07 14.90 2.51
N LEU A 78 -22.78 14.77 2.19
CA LEU A 78 -22.02 15.82 1.49
C LEU A 78 -22.22 15.72 -0.02
N THR A 79 -22.43 16.88 -0.68
CA THR A 79 -22.36 17.01 -2.14
C THR A 79 -20.91 16.91 -2.63
N VAL A 80 -20.70 16.72 -3.92
CA VAL A 80 -19.36 16.67 -4.52
C VAL A 80 -18.56 17.96 -4.23
N LYS A 81 -19.20 19.12 -4.35
CA LYS A 81 -18.56 20.42 -4.07
C LYS A 81 -18.18 20.57 -2.59
N GLU A 82 -19.09 20.24 -1.68
CA GLU A 82 -18.81 20.24 -0.23
C GLU A 82 -17.64 19.31 0.12
N GLN A 83 -17.56 18.14 -0.52
CA GLN A 83 -16.42 17.22 -0.34
C GLN A 83 -15.10 17.84 -0.81
N LEU A 84 -15.06 18.45 -2.01
CA LEU A 84 -13.86 19.10 -2.54
C LEU A 84 -13.38 20.25 -1.64
N ASP A 85 -14.30 21.08 -1.15
CA ASP A 85 -13.98 22.20 -0.25
C ASP A 85 -13.39 21.72 1.08
N GLU A 86 -13.99 20.71 1.73
CA GLU A 86 -13.49 20.14 2.98
C GLU A 86 -12.16 19.38 2.79
N ILE A 87 -12.00 18.68 1.67
CA ILE A 87 -10.76 18.00 1.29
C ILE A 87 -9.64 19.02 1.14
N SER A 88 -9.86 20.10 0.38
CA SER A 88 -8.86 21.15 0.17
C SER A 88 -8.42 21.74 1.51
N ALA A 89 -9.36 22.16 2.35
CA ALA A 89 -9.05 22.74 3.67
C ALA A 89 -8.22 21.77 4.54
N SER A 90 -8.63 20.49 4.62
CA SER A 90 -7.94 19.48 5.41
C SER A 90 -6.55 19.15 4.85
N ALA A 91 -6.40 19.07 3.53
CA ALA A 91 -5.12 18.78 2.87
C ALA A 91 -4.11 19.91 3.08
N HIS A 92 -4.52 21.17 2.97
CA HIS A 92 -3.67 22.33 3.25
C HIS A 92 -3.14 22.32 4.68
N GLU A 93 -3.99 22.03 5.67
CA GLU A 93 -3.56 21.93 7.06
C GLU A 93 -2.57 20.75 7.29
N GLN A 94 -2.79 19.60 6.63
CA GLN A 94 -1.87 18.48 6.71
C GLN A 94 -0.51 18.80 6.09
N VAL A 95 -0.48 19.46 4.93
CA VAL A 95 0.77 19.87 4.27
C VAL A 95 1.54 20.86 5.15
N LYS A 96 0.88 21.85 5.76
CA LYS A 96 1.55 22.76 6.72
C LYS A 96 2.19 21.98 7.88
N LEU A 97 1.48 21.00 8.44
CA LEU A 97 2.00 20.17 9.53
C LEU A 97 3.14 19.26 9.07
N GLN A 98 3.05 18.70 7.88
CA GLN A 98 4.06 17.86 7.25
C GLN A 98 5.39 18.61 7.11
N TYR A 99 5.36 19.82 6.57
CA TYR A 99 6.55 20.66 6.44
C TYR A 99 7.10 21.13 7.79
N LYS A 100 6.24 21.40 8.77
CA LYS A 100 6.67 21.70 10.16
C LYS A 100 7.47 20.54 10.74
N TYR A 101 7.01 19.30 10.60
CA TYR A 101 7.74 18.12 11.09
C TYR A 101 9.03 17.90 10.30
N MET A 102 8.97 17.97 8.98
CA MET A 102 10.14 17.84 8.12
C MET A 102 11.25 18.79 8.51
N LEU A 103 10.97 20.10 8.60
CA LEU A 103 11.97 21.12 8.95
C LEU A 103 12.54 20.90 10.36
N SER A 104 11.72 20.45 11.32
CA SER A 104 12.19 20.08 12.66
C SER A 104 13.16 18.90 12.61
N ILE A 105 12.86 17.87 11.83
CA ILE A 105 13.71 16.68 11.68
C ILE A 105 15.03 17.03 10.99
N LEU A 106 14.99 17.86 9.92
CA LEU A 106 16.19 18.31 9.23
C LEU A 106 17.14 19.08 10.16
N LYS A 107 16.59 19.91 11.06
CA LYS A 107 17.37 20.59 12.08
C LYS A 107 17.99 19.62 13.12
N GLU A 108 17.25 18.59 13.50
CA GLU A 108 17.77 17.52 14.38
C GLU A 108 18.89 16.72 13.69
N LEU A 109 18.78 16.44 12.37
CA LEU A 109 19.82 15.80 11.56
C LEU A 109 21.10 16.63 11.51
N GLU A 110 21.00 17.95 11.35
CA GLU A 110 22.17 18.85 11.36
C GLU A 110 22.94 18.79 12.68
N SER A 111 22.22 18.67 13.81
CA SER A 111 22.83 18.47 15.14
C SER A 111 23.51 17.11 15.25
N ASN A 112 23.13 16.14 14.44
CA ASN A 112 23.70 14.79 14.38
C ASN A 112 24.74 14.61 13.26
N GLY A 113 25.24 15.70 12.66
CA GLY A 113 26.34 15.65 11.69
C GLY A 113 25.91 15.50 10.23
N ILE A 114 24.61 15.47 9.93
CA ILE A 114 24.06 15.44 8.56
C ILE A 114 23.38 16.77 8.27
N ARG A 115 23.93 17.54 7.36
CA ARG A 115 23.46 18.89 7.02
C ARG A 115 22.82 18.91 5.63
N ILE A 116 21.62 19.43 5.54
CA ILE A 116 20.98 19.78 4.25
C ILE A 116 20.81 21.30 4.25
N CYS A 117 21.41 21.99 3.28
CA CYS A 117 21.41 23.45 3.27
C CYS A 117 21.39 24.02 1.85
N ARG A 118 21.11 25.32 1.73
CA ARG A 118 21.20 26.05 0.47
C ARG A 118 22.66 26.26 0.06
N VAL A 119 22.92 26.43 -1.26
CA VAL A 119 24.25 26.72 -1.83
C VAL A 119 24.94 27.89 -1.13
N SER A 120 24.19 28.95 -0.78
CA SER A 120 24.71 30.12 -0.08
C SER A 120 25.40 29.85 1.27
N LYS A 121 25.16 28.67 1.88
CA LYS A 121 25.71 28.25 3.17
C LYS A 121 26.87 27.26 3.03
N ILE A 122 27.31 26.96 1.82
CA ILE A 122 28.43 26.08 1.51
C ILE A 122 29.74 26.87 1.61
N SER A 123 30.82 26.22 2.03
CA SER A 123 32.16 26.82 2.10
C SER A 123 32.67 27.19 0.69
N GLU A 124 33.66 28.08 0.60
CA GLU A 124 34.25 28.46 -0.68
C GLU A 124 34.80 27.25 -1.46
N LYS A 125 35.44 26.29 -0.77
CA LYS A 125 35.92 25.05 -1.36
C LYS A 125 34.75 24.19 -1.89
N GLY A 126 33.69 24.04 -1.12
CA GLY A 126 32.50 23.28 -1.54
C GLY A 126 31.77 23.94 -2.70
N ARG A 127 31.74 25.28 -2.77
CA ARG A 127 31.17 26.02 -3.92
C ARG A 127 31.96 25.75 -5.19
N GLY A 128 33.30 25.79 -5.15
CA GLY A 128 34.12 25.45 -6.29
C GLY A 128 33.84 24.04 -6.82
N TRP A 129 33.64 23.07 -5.93
CA TRP A 129 33.25 21.71 -6.30
C TRP A 129 31.82 21.68 -6.92
N LEU A 130 30.85 22.43 -6.36
CA LEU A 130 29.50 22.53 -6.90
C LEU A 130 29.48 23.19 -8.30
N ASP A 131 30.30 24.19 -8.54
CA ASP A 131 30.43 24.88 -9.84
C ASP A 131 30.95 23.92 -10.91
N GLU A 132 31.95 23.08 -10.56
CA GLU A 132 32.47 22.04 -11.43
C GLU A 132 31.42 20.98 -11.71
N TYR A 133 30.75 20.47 -10.67
CA TYR A 133 29.64 19.52 -10.76
C TYR A 133 28.49 20.06 -11.63
N TYR A 134 28.14 21.34 -11.48
CA TYR A 134 27.13 21.98 -12.32
C TYR A 134 27.54 21.96 -13.79
N ARG A 135 28.74 22.42 -14.13
CA ARG A 135 29.20 22.52 -15.51
C ARG A 135 29.34 21.17 -16.19
N GLU A 136 29.87 20.18 -15.46
CA GLU A 136 30.21 18.88 -16.06
C GLU A 136 29.04 17.90 -16.06
N VAL A 137 28.16 17.97 -15.07
CA VAL A 137 27.12 16.95 -14.87
C VAL A 137 25.71 17.51 -15.04
N VAL A 138 25.43 18.69 -14.47
CA VAL A 138 24.05 19.22 -14.43
C VAL A 138 23.71 19.98 -15.70
N TYR A 139 24.52 20.95 -16.08
CA TYR A 139 24.28 21.83 -17.23
C TYR A 139 24.02 21.06 -18.55
N PRO A 140 24.79 20.00 -18.92
CA PRO A 140 24.57 19.28 -20.16
C PRO A 140 23.23 18.58 -20.31
N VAL A 141 22.52 18.33 -19.20
CA VAL A 141 21.22 17.64 -19.21
C VAL A 141 20.04 18.60 -19.05
N LEU A 142 20.30 19.90 -18.86
CA LEU A 142 19.26 20.92 -18.73
C LEU A 142 18.79 21.42 -20.11
N THR A 143 17.49 21.66 -20.22
CA THR A 143 16.88 22.27 -21.41
C THR A 143 15.94 23.39 -20.96
N PRO A 144 16.34 24.66 -21.09
CA PRO A 144 15.43 25.78 -20.81
C PRO A 144 14.37 25.89 -21.91
N MET A 145 13.14 26.18 -21.52
CA MET A 145 11.99 26.34 -22.40
C MET A 145 11.40 27.74 -22.20
N ALA A 146 11.50 28.60 -23.19
CA ALA A 146 10.81 29.90 -23.16
C ALA A 146 9.32 29.71 -23.48
N VAL A 147 8.46 30.49 -22.85
CA VAL A 147 7.00 30.49 -23.10
C VAL A 147 6.58 31.83 -23.61
N ASP A 148 6.13 31.87 -24.87
CA ASP A 148 5.64 33.09 -25.56
C ASP A 148 4.56 32.73 -26.60
N ALA A 149 4.12 33.69 -27.37
CA ALA A 149 3.08 33.48 -28.37
C ALA A 149 3.43 32.44 -29.46
N SER A 150 4.72 32.22 -29.74
CA SER A 150 5.21 31.22 -30.70
C SER A 150 5.59 29.88 -30.05
N ARG A 151 5.77 29.87 -28.75
CA ARG A 151 6.14 28.74 -27.91
C ARG A 151 5.16 28.60 -26.75
N PRO A 152 4.03 27.88 -26.94
CA PRO A 152 3.01 27.75 -25.94
C PRO A 152 3.54 26.99 -24.71
N PHE A 153 2.84 27.10 -23.59
CA PHE A 153 3.16 26.38 -22.35
C PHE A 153 3.39 24.87 -22.63
N PRO A 154 4.58 24.32 -22.31
CA PRO A 154 4.91 22.94 -22.63
C PRO A 154 4.13 21.97 -21.77
N PHE A 155 3.92 20.77 -22.27
CA PHE A 155 3.39 19.69 -21.45
C PHE A 155 4.42 19.25 -20.41
N LEU A 156 4.12 19.46 -19.14
CA LEU A 156 4.92 18.99 -18.01
C LEU A 156 4.36 17.67 -17.48
N ALA A 157 5.24 16.68 -17.33
CA ALA A 157 4.85 15.35 -16.86
C ALA A 157 4.41 15.36 -15.39
N ASN A 158 3.59 14.37 -15.03
CA ASN A 158 3.07 14.22 -13.67
C ASN A 158 4.21 14.05 -12.64
N LYS A 159 4.12 14.74 -11.52
CA LYS A 159 5.06 14.74 -10.38
C LYS A 159 6.48 15.25 -10.70
N THR A 160 6.70 15.87 -11.85
CA THR A 160 8.00 16.48 -12.14
C THR A 160 8.19 17.77 -11.34
N LEU A 161 9.41 17.98 -10.88
CA LEU A 161 9.86 19.23 -10.28
C LEU A 161 10.39 20.13 -11.40
N ASN A 162 9.95 21.38 -11.40
CA ASN A 162 10.27 22.36 -12.42
C ASN A 162 10.62 23.69 -11.77
N LEU A 163 11.30 24.55 -12.50
CA LEU A 163 11.58 25.95 -12.15
C LEU A 163 10.81 26.85 -13.11
N ALA A 164 10.04 27.79 -12.57
CA ALA A 164 9.50 28.91 -13.32
C ALA A 164 10.48 30.07 -13.19
N VAL A 165 10.91 30.61 -14.32
CA VAL A 165 11.92 31.67 -14.42
C VAL A 165 11.27 32.91 -15.03
N GLU A 166 11.21 33.99 -14.28
CA GLU A 166 10.77 35.29 -14.80
C GLU A 166 11.98 36.04 -15.36
N ILE A 167 11.91 36.41 -16.64
CA ILE A 167 13.02 37.03 -17.36
C ILE A 167 12.57 38.32 -18.07
N ILE A 168 13.52 39.24 -18.24
CA ILE A 168 13.44 40.32 -19.22
C ILE A 168 14.38 40.01 -20.38
N ASN A 169 13.84 39.95 -21.58
CA ASN A 169 14.61 39.70 -22.77
C ASN A 169 15.39 40.97 -23.25
N GLN A 170 16.15 40.83 -24.32
CA GLN A 170 16.94 41.93 -24.88
C GLN A 170 16.09 43.11 -25.43
N ASP A 171 14.81 42.84 -25.71
CA ASP A 171 13.84 43.84 -26.20
C ASP A 171 13.08 44.52 -25.05
N GLU A 172 13.55 44.35 -23.80
CA GLU A 172 12.95 44.87 -22.57
C GLU A 172 11.55 44.28 -22.28
N GLU A 173 11.17 43.17 -22.94
CA GLU A 173 9.91 42.49 -22.69
C GLU A 173 10.03 41.47 -21.59
N GLN A 174 9.07 41.48 -20.67
CA GLN A 174 8.98 40.44 -19.62
C GLN A 174 8.34 39.17 -20.16
N SER A 175 9.05 38.05 -20.03
CA SER A 175 8.60 36.74 -20.44
C SER A 175 8.86 35.68 -19.36
N MET A 176 8.39 34.47 -19.61
CA MET A 176 8.56 33.33 -18.69
C MET A 176 9.38 32.21 -19.36
N GLY A 177 10.28 31.66 -18.58
CA GLY A 177 10.99 30.43 -18.92
C GLY A 177 10.64 29.30 -17.95
N LEU A 178 10.81 28.08 -18.41
CA LEU A 178 10.66 26.87 -17.60
C LEU A 178 11.93 26.03 -17.71
N VAL A 179 12.34 25.44 -16.59
CA VAL A 179 13.45 24.47 -16.56
C VAL A 179 12.99 23.26 -15.75
N GLN A 180 12.98 22.10 -16.37
CA GLN A 180 12.69 20.86 -15.65
C GLN A 180 13.91 20.39 -14.87
N VAL A 181 13.74 20.10 -13.58
CA VAL A 181 14.79 19.49 -12.75
C VAL A 181 14.95 18.02 -13.17
N PRO A 182 16.14 17.58 -13.62
CA PRO A 182 16.32 16.26 -14.20
C PRO A 182 16.25 15.16 -13.14
N SER A 183 15.27 14.26 -13.27
CA SER A 183 15.06 13.13 -12.35
C SER A 183 16.11 12.01 -12.48
N VAL A 184 16.91 12.02 -13.53
CA VAL A 184 18.02 11.07 -13.76
C VAL A 184 19.22 11.36 -12.84
N LEU A 185 19.36 12.59 -12.35
CA LEU A 185 20.39 12.98 -11.39
C LEU A 185 19.90 12.82 -9.93
N PRO A 186 20.83 12.60 -8.98
CA PRO A 186 20.49 12.62 -7.57
C PRO A 186 19.92 13.99 -7.15
N ARG A 187 18.75 14.02 -6.53
CA ARG A 187 18.16 15.28 -6.11
C ARG A 187 18.84 15.90 -4.89
N LEU A 188 19.38 15.07 -3.98
CA LEU A 188 20.22 15.51 -2.86
C LEU A 188 21.66 15.17 -3.25
N VAL A 189 22.45 16.20 -3.52
CA VAL A 189 23.86 16.13 -3.93
C VAL A 189 24.73 16.27 -2.71
N GLU A 190 25.57 15.27 -2.41
CA GLU A 190 26.52 15.31 -1.32
C GLU A 190 27.74 16.14 -1.74
N VAL A 191 28.04 17.21 -0.98
CA VAL A 191 29.08 18.18 -1.33
C VAL A 191 30.41 17.75 -0.71
N GLU A 192 31.45 17.63 -1.54
CA GLU A 192 32.79 17.30 -1.09
C GLU A 192 33.48 18.50 -0.44
N GLY A 193 34.36 18.23 0.50
CA GLY A 193 35.19 19.25 1.14
C GLY A 193 34.57 19.99 2.33
N GLU A 194 33.32 19.63 2.71
CA GLU A 194 32.68 20.15 3.93
C GLU A 194 33.10 19.33 5.16
N GLY A 195 33.17 20.00 6.34
CA GLY A 195 33.56 19.33 7.59
C GLY A 195 32.52 18.38 8.19
N LYS A 196 31.27 18.45 7.71
CA LYS A 196 30.16 17.56 8.03
C LYS A 196 29.64 16.96 6.73
N ARG A 197 28.92 15.86 6.84
CA ARG A 197 28.20 15.29 5.72
C ARG A 197 27.11 16.26 5.25
N THR A 198 27.37 16.96 4.15
CA THR A 198 26.57 18.10 3.72
C THR A 198 25.94 17.84 2.36
N PHE A 199 24.66 18.13 2.25
CA PHE A 199 23.86 17.94 1.03
C PHE A 199 23.21 19.26 0.61
N VAL A 200 23.07 19.41 -0.71
CA VAL A 200 22.37 20.52 -1.36
C VAL A 200 21.31 19.93 -2.29
N PHE A 201 20.16 20.58 -2.43
CA PHE A 201 19.17 20.19 -3.42
C PHE A 201 19.64 20.56 -4.83
N LEU A 202 19.36 19.67 -5.80
CA LEU A 202 19.73 19.88 -7.20
C LEU A 202 19.07 21.14 -7.77
N GLU A 203 17.82 21.40 -7.41
CA GLU A 203 17.13 22.63 -7.79
C GLU A 203 17.82 23.90 -7.28
N ASP A 204 18.41 23.88 -6.08
CA ASP A 204 19.15 25.03 -5.55
C ASP A 204 20.43 25.28 -6.34
N ILE A 205 21.10 24.22 -6.81
CA ILE A 205 22.27 24.32 -7.71
C ILE A 205 21.89 24.95 -9.05
N ILE A 206 20.76 24.53 -9.60
CA ILE A 206 20.26 25.06 -10.88
C ILE A 206 19.83 26.52 -10.73
N ILE A 207 19.17 26.88 -9.63
CA ILE A 207 18.72 28.27 -9.35
C ILE A 207 19.92 29.20 -9.28
N GLU A 208 20.98 28.84 -8.58
CA GLU A 208 22.20 29.66 -8.44
C GLU A 208 22.88 29.94 -9.78
N ASN A 209 22.82 28.98 -10.71
CA ASN A 209 23.45 29.05 -12.02
C ASN A 209 22.45 29.31 -13.17
N CYS A 210 21.23 29.75 -12.84
CA CYS A 210 20.16 29.90 -13.84
C CYS A 210 20.50 30.90 -14.96
N HIS A 211 21.39 31.86 -14.68
CA HIS A 211 21.86 32.86 -15.66
C HIS A 211 22.57 32.23 -16.87
N ASP A 212 23.21 31.09 -16.71
CA ASP A 212 23.86 30.38 -17.82
C ASP A 212 22.86 29.78 -18.83
N LEU A 213 21.62 29.51 -18.36
CA LEU A 213 20.55 28.94 -19.17
C LEU A 213 19.78 29.98 -19.99
N PHE A 214 19.75 31.23 -19.51
CA PHE A 214 19.05 32.35 -20.16
C PHE A 214 20.02 33.48 -20.50
N ASN A 215 21.08 33.12 -21.21
CA ASN A 215 22.16 34.05 -21.56
C ASN A 215 21.60 35.25 -22.34
N GLY A 216 21.98 36.45 -21.91
CA GLY A 216 21.51 37.71 -22.50
C GLY A 216 20.12 38.19 -21.97
N CYS A 217 19.49 37.46 -21.03
CA CYS A 217 18.30 37.91 -20.36
C CYS A 217 18.62 38.34 -18.91
N GLN A 218 17.87 39.29 -18.38
CA GLN A 218 17.88 39.59 -16.95
C GLN A 218 16.90 38.67 -16.24
N ILE A 219 17.38 37.90 -15.27
CA ILE A 219 16.53 37.04 -14.42
C ILE A 219 15.96 37.89 -13.28
N LEU A 220 14.63 37.91 -13.13
CA LEU A 220 13.95 38.62 -12.07
C LEU A 220 13.64 37.74 -10.88
N ASP A 221 13.17 36.51 -11.14
CA ASP A 221 12.83 35.52 -10.10
C ASP A 221 12.92 34.10 -10.64
N VAL A 222 13.25 33.13 -9.76
CA VAL A 222 13.29 31.70 -10.09
C VAL A 222 12.61 30.92 -8.99
N VAL A 223 11.51 30.26 -9.31
CA VAL A 223 10.66 29.60 -8.32
C VAL A 223 10.45 28.13 -8.65
N PRO A 224 10.80 27.21 -7.72
CA PRO A 224 10.45 25.81 -7.86
C PRO A 224 8.95 25.59 -7.76
N PHE A 225 8.43 24.72 -8.64
CA PHE A 225 7.05 24.25 -8.59
C PHE A 225 6.95 22.78 -8.97
N ARG A 226 5.90 22.12 -8.51
CA ARG A 226 5.64 20.71 -8.79
C ARG A 226 4.16 20.52 -9.11
N LEU A 227 3.89 19.69 -10.11
CA LEU A 227 2.57 19.46 -10.65
C LEU A 227 2.11 18.04 -10.37
N THR A 228 0.88 17.88 -9.88
CA THR A 228 0.19 16.58 -9.81
C THR A 228 -0.95 16.57 -10.83
N ARG A 229 -1.02 15.51 -11.65
CA ARG A 229 -2.03 15.33 -12.69
C ARG A 229 -2.97 14.18 -12.35
N ASP A 230 -4.17 14.24 -12.87
CA ASP A 230 -5.05 13.09 -12.90
C ASP A 230 -4.35 11.88 -13.54
N SER A 231 -4.47 10.75 -12.90
CA SER A 231 -3.85 9.49 -13.32
C SER A 231 -4.80 8.31 -13.07
N ASP A 232 -6.09 8.55 -12.94
CA ASP A 232 -7.04 7.45 -12.93
C ASP A 232 -7.08 6.78 -14.30
N LEU A 233 -7.21 5.47 -14.31
CA LEU A 233 -7.24 4.69 -15.53
C LEU A 233 -8.71 4.36 -15.81
N ASP A 234 -9.29 5.09 -16.71
CA ASP A 234 -10.59 4.73 -17.26
C ASP A 234 -10.38 3.78 -18.45
N VAL A 235 -10.88 2.56 -18.29
CA VAL A 235 -10.88 1.53 -19.34
C VAL A 235 -12.34 1.29 -19.68
N ASP A 236 -12.75 1.71 -20.86
CA ASP A 236 -14.05 1.37 -21.42
C ASP A 236 -14.08 -0.13 -21.68
N GLU A 237 -14.92 -0.85 -20.94
CA GLU A 237 -15.00 -2.32 -20.99
C GLU A 237 -16.21 -2.84 -21.79
N ASP A 238 -17.05 -1.94 -22.32
CA ASP A 238 -18.33 -2.34 -22.93
C ASP A 238 -18.20 -2.98 -24.34
N ASP A 239 -17.09 -2.71 -25.05
CA ASP A 239 -16.86 -3.22 -26.42
C ASP A 239 -15.41 -3.68 -26.63
N ILE A 240 -14.89 -4.54 -25.72
CA ILE A 240 -13.48 -4.94 -25.75
C ILE A 240 -13.24 -6.31 -26.36
N ASP A 241 -12.63 -6.32 -27.55
CA ASP A 241 -12.06 -7.54 -28.14
C ASP A 241 -10.78 -8.02 -27.45
N ASN A 242 -10.01 -7.11 -26.79
CA ASN A 242 -8.74 -7.41 -26.17
C ASN A 242 -8.39 -6.44 -25.04
N LEU A 243 -8.60 -6.86 -23.79
CA LEU A 243 -8.35 -6.09 -22.58
C LEU A 243 -6.89 -5.58 -22.47
N LEU A 244 -5.90 -6.39 -22.86
CA LEU A 244 -4.49 -6.00 -22.83
C LEU A 244 -4.22 -4.77 -23.70
N LYS A 245 -4.74 -4.74 -24.93
CA LYS A 245 -4.55 -3.60 -25.85
C LYS A 245 -5.24 -2.35 -25.34
N GLU A 246 -6.43 -2.47 -24.75
CA GLU A 246 -7.16 -1.31 -24.24
C GLU A 246 -6.49 -0.72 -22.99
N VAL A 247 -5.97 -1.56 -22.09
CA VAL A 247 -5.15 -1.09 -20.96
C VAL A 247 -3.89 -0.37 -21.46
N GLU A 248 -3.19 -0.90 -22.46
CA GLU A 248 -2.03 -0.22 -23.08
C GLU A 248 -2.38 1.14 -23.69
N LYS A 249 -3.53 1.27 -24.34
CA LYS A 249 -4.02 2.52 -24.92
C LYS A 249 -4.40 3.53 -23.82
N SER A 250 -5.10 3.11 -22.79
CA SER A 250 -5.49 3.93 -21.66
C SER A 250 -4.27 4.42 -20.86
N LEU A 251 -3.22 3.59 -20.72
CA LEU A 251 -1.95 4.01 -20.11
C LEU A 251 -1.27 5.16 -20.87
N ARG A 252 -1.39 5.20 -22.21
CA ARG A 252 -0.87 6.32 -23.01
C ARG A 252 -1.68 7.60 -22.80
N LYS A 253 -3.02 7.51 -22.70
CA LYS A 253 -3.91 8.64 -22.42
C LYS A 253 -3.67 9.21 -21.03
N ARG A 254 -3.53 8.34 -20.01
CA ARG A 254 -3.24 8.72 -18.61
C ARG A 254 -2.05 9.66 -18.44
N LYS A 255 -1.04 9.54 -19.30
CA LYS A 255 0.14 10.43 -19.27
C LYS A 255 -0.20 11.91 -19.54
N ARG A 256 -1.38 12.23 -20.05
CA ARG A 256 -1.84 13.59 -20.40
C ARG A 256 -3.03 14.08 -19.57
N GLY A 257 -3.27 13.51 -18.39
CA GLY A 257 -4.36 13.94 -17.51
C GLY A 257 -4.30 15.40 -17.09
N ALA A 258 -5.46 15.96 -16.74
CA ALA A 258 -5.58 17.35 -16.25
C ALA A 258 -4.71 17.59 -15.00
N ALA A 259 -4.31 18.84 -14.77
CA ALA A 259 -3.67 19.22 -13.52
C ALA A 259 -4.70 19.21 -12.39
N VAL A 260 -4.33 18.65 -11.23
CA VAL A 260 -5.23 18.57 -10.06
C VAL A 260 -4.62 19.15 -8.80
N ARG A 261 -3.31 19.47 -8.81
CA ARG A 261 -2.62 20.12 -7.70
C ARG A 261 -1.33 20.76 -8.18
N LEU A 262 -1.11 22.00 -7.76
CA LEU A 262 0.15 22.74 -7.92
C LEU A 262 0.79 22.96 -6.55
N GLU A 263 2.00 22.47 -6.36
CA GLU A 263 2.86 22.82 -5.23
C GLU A 263 3.83 23.90 -5.68
N LEU A 264 3.82 25.02 -5.00
CA LEU A 264 4.59 26.22 -5.34
C LEU A 264 5.36 26.70 -4.12
N ASN A 265 6.61 27.12 -4.30
CA ASN A 265 7.35 27.72 -3.19
C ASN A 265 6.67 29.01 -2.73
N LYS A 266 6.52 29.18 -1.41
CA LYS A 266 5.85 30.34 -0.82
C LYS A 266 6.48 31.71 -1.20
N THR A 267 7.72 31.71 -1.68
CA THR A 267 8.41 32.93 -2.13
C THR A 267 7.98 33.39 -3.52
N ALA A 268 7.15 32.60 -4.23
CA ALA A 268 6.67 32.94 -5.55
C ALA A 268 5.93 34.28 -5.56
N ASN A 269 6.28 35.13 -6.51
CA ASN A 269 5.56 36.37 -6.73
C ASN A 269 4.19 36.11 -7.41
N LEU A 270 3.30 37.10 -7.34
CA LEU A 270 1.95 36.97 -7.89
C LEU A 270 1.91 36.73 -9.40
N ARG A 271 2.90 37.18 -10.15
CA ARG A 271 2.96 37.01 -11.61
C ARG A 271 3.25 35.55 -11.96
N ILE A 272 4.25 34.93 -11.33
CA ILE A 272 4.57 33.50 -11.51
C ILE A 272 3.37 32.64 -11.08
N LYS A 273 2.76 32.93 -9.92
CA LYS A 273 1.59 32.22 -9.44
C LYS A 273 0.45 32.26 -10.45
N LYS A 274 0.12 33.46 -10.95
CA LYS A 274 -0.92 33.66 -11.95
C LYS A 274 -0.58 32.97 -13.28
N PHE A 275 0.66 33.12 -13.75
CA PHE A 275 1.11 32.46 -14.97
C PHE A 275 0.92 30.94 -14.92
N LEU A 276 1.29 30.31 -13.81
CA LEU A 276 1.13 28.86 -13.64
C LEU A 276 -0.34 28.46 -13.50
N SER A 277 -1.15 29.18 -12.70
CA SER A 277 -2.56 28.86 -12.53
C SER A 277 -3.36 28.99 -13.82
N ASP A 278 -3.15 30.08 -14.60
CA ASP A 278 -3.85 30.33 -15.86
C ASP A 278 -3.51 29.25 -16.93
N ASN A 279 -2.23 28.85 -17.04
CA ASN A 279 -1.82 27.83 -18.02
C ASN A 279 -2.16 26.38 -17.61
N LEU A 280 -2.41 26.13 -16.35
CA LEU A 280 -2.74 24.81 -15.81
C LEU A 280 -4.22 24.65 -15.50
N ASP A 281 -5.01 25.71 -15.65
CA ASP A 281 -6.44 25.77 -15.33
C ASP A 281 -6.75 25.37 -13.88
N LEU A 282 -6.01 25.97 -12.93
CA LEU A 282 -6.10 25.67 -11.51
C LEU A 282 -6.62 26.86 -10.71
N SER A 283 -7.53 26.60 -9.79
CA SER A 283 -8.04 27.56 -8.82
C SER A 283 -7.12 27.67 -7.59
N GLU A 284 -7.37 28.67 -6.74
CA GLU A 284 -6.63 28.86 -5.48
C GLU A 284 -6.69 27.65 -4.54
N GLN A 285 -7.74 26.83 -4.61
CA GLN A 285 -7.94 25.64 -3.75
C GLN A 285 -6.98 24.50 -4.08
N GLU A 286 -6.45 24.48 -5.31
CA GLU A 286 -5.52 23.45 -5.80
C GLU A 286 -4.06 23.88 -5.70
N ILE A 287 -3.80 25.13 -5.29
CA ILE A 287 -2.46 25.70 -5.15
C ILE A 287 -1.97 25.57 -3.71
N PHE A 288 -0.90 24.83 -3.50
CA PHE A 288 -0.27 24.59 -2.22
C PHE A 288 1.01 25.42 -2.09
N GLU A 289 0.97 26.48 -1.30
CA GLU A 289 2.15 27.31 -1.01
C GLU A 289 3.03 26.65 0.05
N ILE A 290 4.22 26.26 -0.35
CA ILE A 290 5.15 25.45 0.42
C ILE A 290 6.29 26.28 1.00
N ASN A 291 6.50 26.18 2.30
CA ASN A 291 7.64 26.79 2.98
C ASN A 291 8.76 25.74 3.21
N GLY A 292 9.50 25.44 2.16
CA GLY A 292 10.57 24.43 2.19
C GLY A 292 10.84 23.81 0.83
N PRO A 293 11.70 22.76 0.77
CA PRO A 293 11.93 22.02 -0.46
C PRO A 293 10.66 21.26 -0.87
N LEU A 294 10.28 21.33 -2.15
CA LEU A 294 9.13 20.60 -2.67
C LEU A 294 9.42 19.09 -2.70
N ASP A 295 8.35 18.28 -2.87
CA ASP A 295 8.47 16.82 -3.04
C ASP A 295 9.29 16.11 -1.94
N ALA A 296 8.69 15.95 -0.79
CA ALA A 296 9.31 15.24 0.33
C ALA A 296 9.59 13.73 0.05
N THR A 297 9.11 13.17 -1.08
CA THR A 297 9.36 11.76 -1.42
C THR A 297 10.85 11.48 -1.70
N CYS A 298 11.65 12.50 -2.01
CA CYS A 298 13.11 12.37 -2.19
C CYS A 298 13.81 11.77 -0.96
N PHE A 299 13.23 11.91 0.22
CA PHE A 299 13.80 11.40 1.46
C PHE A 299 13.76 9.86 1.57
N PHE A 300 13.00 9.15 0.73
CA PHE A 300 13.16 7.69 0.63
C PHE A 300 14.55 7.30 0.13
N LYS A 301 15.00 7.91 -0.96
CA LYS A 301 16.34 7.68 -1.50
C LYS A 301 17.43 8.19 -0.55
N PHE A 302 17.20 9.36 0.06
CA PHE A 302 18.14 9.92 1.04
C PHE A 302 18.37 8.99 2.23
N ALA A 303 17.32 8.41 2.80
CA ALA A 303 17.44 7.48 3.92
C ALA A 303 18.15 6.15 3.54
N SER A 304 18.21 5.82 2.26
CA SER A 304 18.89 4.61 1.76
C SER A 304 20.37 4.79 1.43
N LEU A 305 20.92 6.02 1.54
CA LEU A 305 22.32 6.29 1.27
C LEU A 305 23.24 5.56 2.27
N SER A 306 24.43 5.21 1.79
CA SER A 306 25.46 4.57 2.63
C SER A 306 25.76 5.41 3.87
N GLY A 307 25.94 4.76 5.02
CA GLY A 307 26.26 5.42 6.29
C GLY A 307 25.07 6.04 7.03
N MET A 308 23.84 5.87 6.55
CA MET A 308 22.61 6.38 7.20
C MET A 308 22.04 5.45 8.27
N TRP A 309 22.58 4.25 8.41
CA TRP A 309 22.08 3.20 9.33
C TRP A 309 21.91 3.61 10.79
N PRO A 310 22.71 4.53 11.41
CA PRO A 310 22.53 4.87 12.83
C PRO A 310 21.20 5.57 13.14
N TRP A 311 20.53 6.13 12.12
CA TRP A 311 19.29 6.87 12.26
C TRP A 311 18.07 6.12 11.70
N LEU A 312 18.23 4.83 11.37
CA LEU A 312 17.18 3.92 10.90
C LEU A 312 16.83 2.90 12.00
N TYR A 313 15.70 2.21 11.83
CA TYR A 313 15.45 1.02 12.63
C TYR A 313 16.52 -0.03 12.37
N GLU A 314 16.81 -0.83 13.38
CA GLU A 314 17.57 -2.06 13.18
C GLU A 314 16.90 -2.93 12.08
N PRO A 315 17.69 -3.66 11.26
CA PRO A 315 17.12 -4.51 10.23
C PRO A 315 16.08 -5.46 10.80
N PHE A 316 14.92 -5.51 10.14
CA PHE A 316 13.87 -6.46 10.49
C PHE A 316 14.13 -7.75 9.68
N VAL A 317 14.38 -8.84 10.38
CA VAL A 317 14.64 -10.14 9.75
C VAL A 317 13.46 -11.07 10.05
N PRO A 318 12.62 -11.39 9.03
CA PRO A 318 11.57 -12.38 9.20
C PRO A 318 12.14 -13.71 9.70
N GLN A 319 11.49 -14.29 10.68
CA GLN A 319 11.94 -15.55 11.26
C GLN A 319 11.35 -16.74 10.50
N ARG A 320 11.95 -17.88 10.66
CA ARG A 320 11.42 -19.12 10.11
C ARG A 320 10.08 -19.46 10.78
N PRO A 321 9.06 -19.92 10.01
CA PRO A 321 7.82 -20.39 10.59
C PRO A 321 8.04 -21.60 11.50
N LEU A 322 7.48 -21.56 12.70
CA LEU A 322 7.59 -22.63 13.71
C LEU A 322 7.10 -23.98 13.22
N GLU A 323 6.06 -23.96 12.40
CA GLU A 323 5.40 -25.17 11.93
C GLU A 323 6.15 -25.89 10.78
N LEU A 324 7.23 -25.27 10.29
CA LEU A 324 8.06 -25.80 9.19
C LEU A 324 9.50 -26.04 9.65
N PRO A 325 9.88 -27.28 10.05
CA PRO A 325 11.25 -27.65 10.36
C PRO A 325 12.22 -27.43 9.20
N ASP A 326 13.52 -27.19 9.49
CA ASP A 326 14.56 -27.12 8.46
C ASP A 326 14.58 -28.43 7.64
N ASP A 327 14.82 -28.28 6.34
CA ASP A 327 14.85 -29.37 5.35
C ASP A 327 13.57 -30.20 5.23
N SER A 328 12.44 -29.71 5.78
CA SER A 328 11.16 -30.38 5.60
C SER A 328 10.70 -30.34 4.15
N ASP A 329 10.27 -31.49 3.63
CA ASP A 329 9.45 -31.54 2.41
C ASP A 329 8.12 -30.85 2.67
N LEU A 330 7.92 -29.70 2.01
CA LEU A 330 6.72 -28.88 2.20
C LEU A 330 5.44 -29.66 1.88
N PHE A 331 5.44 -30.48 0.84
CA PHE A 331 4.27 -31.28 0.48
C PHE A 331 3.92 -32.28 1.59
N SER A 332 4.91 -32.93 2.16
CA SER A 332 4.73 -33.85 3.29
C SER A 332 4.26 -33.12 4.55
N ALA A 333 4.77 -31.92 4.83
CA ALA A 333 4.35 -31.12 5.98
C ALA A 333 2.88 -30.66 5.84
N ILE A 334 2.51 -30.07 4.70
CA ILE A 334 1.15 -29.60 4.42
C ILE A 334 0.14 -30.78 4.39
N ARG A 335 0.58 -31.97 3.98
CA ARG A 335 -0.28 -33.15 3.98
C ARG A 335 -0.61 -33.65 5.39
N LYS A 336 0.25 -33.40 6.36
CA LYS A 336 0.05 -33.82 7.75
C LYS A 336 -0.91 -32.95 8.51
N LYS A 337 -0.81 -31.62 8.32
CA LYS A 337 -1.66 -30.61 8.95
C LYS A 337 -1.63 -29.32 8.14
N ASP A 338 -2.65 -28.52 8.30
CA ASP A 338 -2.65 -27.14 7.82
C ASP A 338 -1.52 -26.35 8.49
N ILE A 339 -0.94 -25.38 7.77
CA ILE A 339 0.17 -24.56 8.25
C ILE A 339 -0.24 -23.09 8.13
N LEU A 340 -0.17 -22.37 9.25
CA LEU A 340 -0.44 -20.94 9.30
C LEU A 340 0.86 -20.15 9.24
N LEU A 341 0.93 -19.17 8.34
CA LEU A 341 2.02 -18.21 8.20
C LEU A 341 1.58 -16.81 8.61
N HIS A 342 2.41 -16.12 9.39
CA HIS A 342 2.14 -14.75 9.83
C HIS A 342 3.28 -13.80 9.43
N HIS A 343 3.17 -13.19 8.26
CA HIS A 343 4.13 -12.21 7.74
C HIS A 343 3.97 -10.84 8.43
N PRO A 344 5.02 -10.04 8.55
CA PRO A 344 6.43 -10.27 8.19
C PRO A 344 7.21 -10.98 9.31
N TYR A 345 6.59 -11.30 10.42
CA TYR A 345 7.24 -11.92 11.59
C TYR A 345 7.83 -13.27 11.20
N GLU A 346 7.07 -14.05 10.44
CA GLU A 346 7.51 -15.25 9.77
C GLU A 346 7.79 -15.00 8.28
N SER A 347 8.83 -15.66 7.75
CA SER A 347 9.29 -15.49 6.37
C SER A 347 8.24 -15.90 5.34
N PHE A 348 8.22 -15.19 4.22
CA PHE A 348 7.44 -15.54 3.03
C PHE A 348 8.11 -16.64 2.18
N ASP A 349 9.36 -17.00 2.47
CA ASP A 349 10.14 -17.98 1.73
C ASP A 349 9.45 -19.33 1.54
N PRO A 350 8.67 -19.87 2.50
CA PRO A 350 7.92 -21.12 2.29
C PRO A 350 6.93 -21.05 1.13
N VAL A 351 6.30 -19.90 0.88
CA VAL A 351 5.38 -19.71 -0.25
C VAL A 351 6.15 -19.70 -1.57
N VAL A 352 7.28 -19.00 -1.61
CA VAL A 352 8.20 -18.99 -2.77
C VAL A 352 8.75 -20.39 -3.04
N LYS A 353 9.19 -21.08 -1.98
CA LYS A 353 9.74 -22.45 -2.05
C LYS A 353 8.69 -23.44 -2.55
N LEU A 354 7.44 -23.35 -2.10
CA LEU A 354 6.34 -24.21 -2.54
C LEU A 354 6.17 -24.16 -4.06
N VAL A 355 6.15 -22.98 -4.67
CA VAL A 355 6.01 -22.82 -6.13
C VAL A 355 7.30 -23.27 -6.83
N SER A 356 8.46 -22.97 -6.27
CA SER A 356 9.75 -23.37 -6.82
C SER A 356 9.95 -24.88 -6.83
N ASP A 357 9.63 -25.55 -5.72
CA ASP A 357 9.69 -27.00 -5.61
C ASP A 357 8.69 -27.65 -6.56
N ALA A 358 7.44 -27.12 -6.62
CA ALA A 358 6.43 -27.58 -7.56
C ALA A 358 6.89 -27.48 -9.02
N ALA A 359 7.63 -26.45 -9.38
CA ALA A 359 8.16 -26.27 -10.74
C ALA A 359 9.13 -27.39 -11.16
N SER A 360 9.86 -27.94 -10.21
CA SER A 360 10.90 -28.95 -10.47
C SER A 360 10.45 -30.39 -10.18
N ASP A 361 9.40 -30.58 -9.35
CA ASP A 361 8.93 -31.89 -8.94
C ASP A 361 8.22 -32.65 -10.08
N PRO A 362 8.71 -33.81 -10.53
CA PRO A 362 8.10 -34.58 -11.62
C PRO A 362 6.69 -35.10 -11.31
N LYS A 363 6.31 -35.18 -10.04
CA LYS A 363 4.96 -35.57 -9.61
C LYS A 363 3.93 -34.48 -9.73
N VAL A 364 4.34 -33.22 -9.83
CA VAL A 364 3.44 -32.08 -10.02
C VAL A 364 2.95 -32.03 -11.46
N LEU A 365 1.63 -32.03 -11.64
CA LEU A 365 0.94 -32.05 -12.93
C LEU A 365 0.51 -30.66 -13.37
N ALA A 366 0.02 -29.85 -12.43
CA ALA A 366 -0.47 -28.52 -12.72
C ALA A 366 -0.22 -27.54 -11.58
N ILE A 367 -0.05 -26.25 -11.93
CA ILE A 367 0.02 -25.11 -11.01
C ILE A 367 -0.95 -24.06 -11.52
N LYS A 368 -1.84 -23.59 -10.65
CA LYS A 368 -2.75 -22.46 -10.97
C LYS A 368 -2.58 -21.37 -9.92
N GLN A 369 -2.44 -20.11 -10.34
CA GLN A 369 -2.14 -19.00 -9.41
C GLN A 369 -2.75 -17.68 -9.88
N THR A 370 -3.18 -16.84 -8.92
CA THR A 370 -3.55 -15.44 -9.16
C THR A 370 -2.36 -14.52 -8.86
N LEU A 371 -2.15 -13.50 -9.70
CA LEU A 371 -1.15 -12.46 -9.52
C LEU A 371 -1.81 -11.09 -9.62
N TYR A 372 -1.59 -10.23 -8.61
CA TYR A 372 -2.12 -8.87 -8.55
C TYR A 372 -1.01 -7.82 -8.57
N ARG A 373 -0.11 -7.86 -7.61
CA ARG A 373 1.10 -7.03 -7.52
C ARG A 373 2.29 -7.93 -7.26
N VAL A 374 3.23 -7.95 -8.18
CA VAL A 374 4.45 -8.76 -8.09
C VAL A 374 5.69 -7.87 -8.12
N SER A 375 6.77 -8.33 -7.50
CA SER A 375 8.05 -7.62 -7.53
C SER A 375 8.65 -7.61 -8.95
N CYS A 376 9.49 -6.62 -9.26
CA CYS A 376 10.14 -6.52 -10.58
C CYS A 376 10.98 -7.75 -10.94
N ASN A 377 11.56 -8.44 -9.95
CA ASN A 377 12.33 -9.69 -10.10
C ASN A 377 11.68 -10.80 -9.29
N SER A 378 10.39 -11.07 -9.52
CA SER A 378 9.63 -12.03 -8.75
C SER A 378 10.15 -13.47 -8.89
N PRO A 379 10.59 -14.12 -7.78
CA PRO A 379 11.00 -15.51 -7.81
C PRO A 379 9.83 -16.46 -8.11
N ILE A 380 8.60 -16.07 -7.74
CA ILE A 380 7.37 -16.82 -8.04
C ILE A 380 7.11 -16.83 -9.54
N VAL A 381 7.18 -15.67 -10.22
CA VAL A 381 6.98 -15.61 -11.68
C VAL A 381 8.05 -16.42 -12.41
N ALA A 382 9.31 -16.35 -11.97
CA ALA A 382 10.38 -17.16 -12.52
C ALA A 382 10.14 -18.67 -12.32
N ALA A 383 9.59 -19.07 -11.17
CA ALA A 383 9.24 -20.48 -10.90
C ALA A 383 8.07 -20.96 -11.76
N LEU A 384 7.03 -20.14 -11.97
CA LEU A 384 5.90 -20.46 -12.84
C LEU A 384 6.33 -20.63 -14.31
N ALA A 385 7.20 -19.76 -14.83
CA ALA A 385 7.76 -19.87 -16.16
C ALA A 385 8.55 -21.20 -16.30
N ARG A 386 9.44 -21.48 -15.36
CA ARG A 386 10.22 -22.73 -15.31
C ARG A 386 9.33 -23.98 -15.21
N ALA A 387 8.19 -23.89 -14.50
CA ALA A 387 7.24 -24.99 -14.42
C ALA A 387 6.62 -25.33 -15.80
N ALA A 388 6.25 -24.32 -16.58
CA ALA A 388 5.72 -24.49 -17.92
C ALA A 388 6.80 -25.05 -18.87
N GLU A 389 8.02 -24.52 -18.82
CA GLU A 389 9.17 -25.04 -19.56
C GLU A 389 9.45 -26.52 -19.24
N ASN A 390 9.20 -26.96 -18.00
CA ASN A 390 9.30 -28.35 -17.53
C ASN A 390 8.06 -29.20 -17.93
N GLY A 391 7.19 -28.70 -18.80
CA GLY A 391 6.04 -29.43 -19.34
C GLY A 391 4.84 -29.55 -18.41
N LYS A 392 4.75 -28.74 -17.33
CA LYS A 392 3.59 -28.74 -16.42
C LYS A 392 2.49 -27.84 -16.97
N GLN A 393 1.22 -28.17 -16.63
CA GLN A 393 0.09 -27.31 -16.95
C GLN A 393 0.10 -26.10 -15.98
N VAL A 394 0.45 -24.93 -16.48
CA VAL A 394 0.52 -23.70 -15.65
C VAL A 394 -0.54 -22.71 -16.11
N THR A 395 -1.49 -22.36 -15.23
CA THR A 395 -2.50 -21.33 -15.48
C THR A 395 -2.28 -20.17 -14.53
N VAL A 396 -2.12 -18.97 -15.06
CA VAL A 396 -1.87 -17.78 -14.27
C VAL A 396 -2.89 -16.69 -14.62
N LEU A 397 -3.64 -16.24 -13.63
CA LEU A 397 -4.46 -15.05 -13.81
C LEU A 397 -3.65 -13.84 -13.38
N VAL A 398 -3.36 -12.93 -14.30
CA VAL A 398 -2.62 -11.68 -14.06
C VAL A 398 -3.60 -10.51 -14.14
N GLU A 399 -3.77 -9.79 -13.02
CA GLU A 399 -4.64 -8.61 -12.97
C GLU A 399 -3.95 -7.40 -13.62
N LEU A 400 -4.34 -7.08 -14.86
CA LEU A 400 -3.74 -5.97 -15.60
C LEU A 400 -4.12 -4.59 -15.06
N LYS A 401 -5.30 -4.47 -14.44
CA LYS A 401 -5.83 -3.21 -13.89
C LYS A 401 -5.37 -2.95 -12.45
N ALA A 402 -4.26 -3.57 -11.99
CA ALA A 402 -3.65 -3.30 -10.69
C ALA A 402 -3.01 -1.91 -10.74
N ARG A 403 -3.65 -0.92 -10.08
CA ARG A 403 -3.31 0.51 -10.17
C ARG A 403 -1.83 0.79 -9.92
N PHE A 404 -1.18 1.48 -10.85
CA PHE A 404 0.24 1.83 -10.92
C PHE A 404 1.21 0.65 -11.12
N ASP A 405 0.71 -0.58 -11.22
CA ASP A 405 1.50 -1.78 -11.56
C ASP A 405 1.14 -2.32 -12.95
N GLU A 406 0.30 -1.63 -13.71
CA GLU A 406 -0.23 -2.09 -14.99
C GLU A 406 0.90 -2.41 -16.00
N GLU A 407 1.88 -1.49 -16.18
CA GLU A 407 3.00 -1.70 -17.10
C GLU A 407 3.85 -2.92 -16.69
N ASN A 408 4.11 -3.08 -15.40
CA ASN A 408 4.86 -4.21 -14.86
C ASN A 408 4.10 -5.54 -15.05
N ASN A 409 2.79 -5.53 -14.78
CA ASN A 409 1.96 -6.73 -14.92
C ASN A 409 1.81 -7.15 -16.38
N ILE A 410 1.77 -6.21 -17.34
CA ILE A 410 1.79 -6.51 -18.78
C ILE A 410 3.11 -7.22 -19.17
N ILE A 411 4.25 -6.73 -18.68
CA ILE A 411 5.56 -7.34 -18.96
C ILE A 411 5.60 -8.78 -18.44
N TRP A 412 5.12 -9.02 -17.22
CA TRP A 412 5.09 -10.34 -16.63
C TRP A 412 4.11 -11.28 -17.32
N ALA A 413 2.92 -10.80 -17.70
CA ALA A 413 1.95 -11.58 -18.43
C ALA A 413 2.52 -12.10 -19.75
N ARG A 414 3.17 -11.23 -20.53
CA ARG A 414 3.84 -11.61 -21.78
C ARG A 414 4.98 -12.61 -21.58
N ARG A 415 5.79 -12.42 -20.52
CA ARG A 415 6.88 -13.35 -20.19
C ARG A 415 6.37 -14.75 -19.83
N LEU A 416 5.29 -14.83 -19.05
CA LEU A 416 4.66 -16.10 -18.70
C LEU A 416 4.08 -16.81 -19.93
N GLU A 417 3.43 -16.06 -20.81
CA GLU A 417 2.87 -16.57 -22.07
C GLU A 417 3.98 -17.13 -22.99
N GLN A 418 5.09 -16.40 -23.14
CA GLN A 418 6.25 -16.86 -23.90
C GLN A 418 6.90 -18.13 -23.33
N ALA A 419 6.83 -18.33 -22.01
CA ALA A 419 7.28 -19.57 -21.35
C ALA A 419 6.32 -20.75 -21.49
N GLY A 420 5.13 -20.54 -22.12
CA GLY A 420 4.12 -21.57 -22.34
C GLY A 420 3.07 -21.68 -21.23
N CYS A 421 2.95 -20.68 -20.34
CA CYS A 421 1.86 -20.62 -19.38
C CYS A 421 0.54 -20.22 -20.09
N HIS A 422 -0.58 -20.77 -19.62
CA HIS A 422 -1.89 -20.25 -19.96
C HIS A 422 -2.18 -19.01 -19.11
N VAL A 423 -2.14 -17.82 -19.74
CA VAL A 423 -2.34 -16.54 -19.05
C VAL A 423 -3.75 -16.03 -19.27
N ILE A 424 -4.40 -15.65 -18.17
CA ILE A 424 -5.71 -14.96 -18.15
C ILE A 424 -5.42 -13.50 -17.76
N TYR A 425 -5.81 -12.56 -18.61
CA TYR A 425 -5.53 -11.12 -18.48
C TYR A 425 -6.59 -10.36 -17.65
N GLY A 426 -6.93 -10.87 -16.48
CA GLY A 426 -8.02 -10.34 -15.67
C GLY A 426 -9.40 -10.78 -16.17
N LEU A 427 -10.43 -10.15 -15.64
CA LEU A 427 -11.83 -10.39 -16.02
C LEU A 427 -12.49 -9.08 -16.43
N VAL A 428 -13.32 -9.10 -17.46
CA VAL A 428 -14.13 -7.95 -17.87
C VAL A 428 -15.16 -7.66 -16.78
N GLY A 429 -15.32 -6.39 -16.41
CA GLY A 429 -16.25 -5.94 -15.37
C GLY A 429 -15.80 -6.21 -13.93
N LEU A 430 -14.81 -7.08 -13.70
CA LEU A 430 -14.32 -7.41 -12.35
C LEU A 430 -12.80 -7.25 -12.25
N LYS A 431 -12.31 -6.93 -11.04
CA LYS A 431 -10.86 -6.95 -10.73
C LYS A 431 -10.55 -8.14 -9.83
N THR A 432 -9.58 -8.97 -10.22
CA THR A 432 -9.21 -10.13 -9.41
C THR A 432 -8.24 -9.72 -8.32
N HIS A 433 -8.69 -9.82 -7.07
CA HIS A 433 -7.88 -9.47 -5.90
C HIS A 433 -7.67 -10.65 -4.93
N ALA A 434 -8.22 -11.81 -5.23
CA ALA A 434 -7.98 -13.05 -4.49
C ALA A 434 -6.51 -13.50 -4.55
N LYS A 435 -6.00 -14.09 -3.47
CA LYS A 435 -4.65 -14.65 -3.39
C LYS A 435 -4.74 -16.13 -3.13
N ILE A 436 -4.57 -16.91 -4.20
CA ILE A 436 -4.69 -18.35 -4.19
C ILE A 436 -3.66 -19.01 -5.10
N ILE A 437 -3.05 -20.09 -4.61
CA ILE A 437 -2.23 -21.03 -5.39
C ILE A 437 -2.89 -22.39 -5.26
N LEU A 438 -3.01 -23.10 -6.36
CA LEU A 438 -3.41 -24.50 -6.43
C LEU A 438 -2.30 -25.30 -7.11
N ILE A 439 -1.78 -26.32 -6.44
CA ILE A 439 -0.82 -27.29 -7.00
C ILE A 439 -1.47 -28.66 -7.01
N VAL A 440 -1.50 -29.28 -8.19
CA VAL A 440 -2.04 -30.62 -8.39
C VAL A 440 -0.88 -31.60 -8.53
N ARG A 441 -0.76 -32.54 -7.58
CA ARG A 441 0.37 -33.47 -7.49
C ARG A 441 -0.12 -34.92 -7.47
N LYS A 442 0.58 -35.80 -8.18
CA LYS A 442 0.35 -37.24 -8.16
C LYS A 442 1.06 -37.86 -6.97
N GLU A 443 0.31 -38.37 -6.02
CA GLU A 443 0.83 -39.10 -4.84
C GLU A 443 0.67 -40.59 -5.00
N ALA A 444 1.16 -41.38 -4.05
CA ALA A 444 1.04 -42.83 -4.04
C ALA A 444 -0.44 -43.28 -3.94
N ASP A 445 -1.26 -42.51 -3.25
CA ASP A 445 -2.66 -42.77 -2.98
C ASP A 445 -3.62 -42.00 -3.94
N GLY A 446 -3.10 -41.37 -4.99
CA GLY A 446 -3.92 -40.68 -6.01
C GLY A 446 -3.49 -39.24 -6.23
N ILE A 447 -4.41 -38.44 -6.77
CA ILE A 447 -4.18 -37.02 -7.03
C ILE A 447 -4.49 -36.21 -5.75
N LYS A 448 -3.51 -35.43 -5.30
CA LYS A 448 -3.68 -34.48 -4.19
C LYS A 448 -3.57 -33.04 -4.66
N ARG A 449 -4.33 -32.17 -4.00
CA ARG A 449 -4.36 -30.74 -4.24
C ARG A 449 -3.79 -30.02 -3.04
N TYR A 450 -2.75 -29.24 -3.26
CA TYR A 450 -2.14 -28.39 -2.25
C TYR A 450 -2.53 -26.95 -2.55
N VAL A 451 -3.06 -26.27 -1.54
CA VAL A 451 -3.62 -24.91 -1.69
C VAL A 451 -2.90 -23.97 -0.75
N HIS A 452 -2.53 -22.80 -1.26
CA HIS A 452 -2.20 -21.65 -0.42
C HIS A 452 -3.28 -20.59 -0.61
N LEU A 453 -3.78 -20.06 0.50
CA LEU A 453 -4.73 -18.93 0.56
C LEU A 453 -4.09 -17.83 1.39
N GLY A 454 -4.16 -16.58 0.93
CA GLY A 454 -3.52 -15.47 1.62
C GLY A 454 -4.39 -14.20 1.72
N THR A 455 -4.13 -13.41 2.77
CA THR A 455 -4.69 -12.06 2.90
C THR A 455 -3.86 -11.04 2.08
N GLY A 456 -2.56 -11.33 1.85
CA GLY A 456 -1.58 -10.46 1.20
C GLY A 456 -1.16 -10.92 -0.19
N ASN A 457 -0.60 -9.99 -0.99
CA ASN A 457 -0.13 -10.25 -2.34
C ASN A 457 1.09 -11.18 -2.39
N TYR A 458 1.26 -11.88 -3.51
CA TYR A 458 2.46 -12.68 -3.82
C TYR A 458 3.64 -11.79 -4.22
N ASN A 459 4.12 -11.00 -3.27
CA ASN A 459 5.20 -10.04 -3.46
C ASN A 459 6.18 -10.14 -2.28
N ASP A 460 7.35 -10.70 -2.54
CA ASP A 460 8.41 -10.98 -1.56
C ASP A 460 8.99 -9.71 -0.90
N ASN A 461 8.91 -8.55 -1.57
CA ASN A 461 9.34 -7.28 -1.00
C ASN A 461 8.32 -6.72 -0.01
N THR A 462 7.04 -6.68 -0.39
CA THR A 462 5.99 -6.18 0.50
C THR A 462 5.73 -7.12 1.67
N ALA A 463 5.94 -8.43 1.52
CA ALA A 463 5.82 -9.42 2.58
C ALA A 463 6.81 -9.22 3.75
N LYS A 464 7.86 -8.40 3.58
CA LYS A 464 8.79 -7.99 4.65
C LYS A 464 8.32 -6.76 5.42
N LEU A 465 7.28 -6.08 4.94
CA LEU A 465 6.80 -4.80 5.47
C LEU A 465 5.34 -4.85 5.93
N TYR A 466 4.51 -5.69 5.29
CA TYR A 466 3.07 -5.77 5.51
C TYR A 466 2.74 -6.94 6.42
N THR A 467 1.85 -6.71 7.39
CA THR A 467 1.32 -7.82 8.17
C THR A 467 0.25 -8.54 7.37
N ASP A 468 0.47 -9.81 7.09
CA ASP A 468 -0.46 -10.66 6.36
C ASP A 468 -0.45 -12.08 6.92
N MET A 469 -1.50 -12.84 6.63
CA MET A 469 -1.60 -14.25 6.99
C MET A 469 -1.79 -15.11 5.74
N GLY A 470 -1.17 -16.29 5.77
CA GLY A 470 -1.31 -17.31 4.75
C GLY A 470 -1.64 -18.67 5.38
N LEU A 471 -2.51 -19.42 4.70
CA LEU A 471 -2.87 -20.78 5.07
C LEU A 471 -2.41 -21.74 3.96
N LEU A 472 -1.60 -22.73 4.33
CA LEU A 472 -1.23 -23.84 3.47
C LEU A 472 -2.02 -25.08 3.90
N THR A 473 -2.73 -25.69 2.97
CA THR A 473 -3.60 -26.84 3.25
C THR A 473 -3.59 -27.88 2.13
N ALA A 474 -3.76 -29.15 2.49
CA ALA A 474 -4.04 -30.24 1.57
C ALA A 474 -5.44 -30.85 1.78
N ASN A 475 -6.32 -30.15 2.48
CA ASN A 475 -7.70 -30.56 2.71
C ASN A 475 -8.44 -30.65 1.35
N ASP A 476 -9.11 -31.80 1.15
CA ASP A 476 -9.76 -32.10 -0.14
C ASP A 476 -10.89 -31.14 -0.49
N GLN A 477 -11.62 -30.57 0.49
CA GLN A 477 -12.68 -29.59 0.28
C GLN A 477 -12.11 -28.25 -0.21
N PHE A 478 -11.04 -27.74 0.43
CA PHE A 478 -10.33 -26.56 -0.06
C PHE A 478 -9.74 -26.79 -1.46
N GLY A 479 -9.18 -27.98 -1.71
CA GLY A 479 -8.65 -28.36 -3.02
C GLY A 479 -9.71 -28.42 -4.11
N SER A 480 -10.91 -28.93 -3.78
CA SER A 480 -12.07 -28.94 -4.68
C SER A 480 -12.52 -27.53 -5.03
N ASP A 481 -12.71 -26.70 -4.00
CA ASP A 481 -13.13 -25.31 -4.17
C ASP A 481 -12.10 -24.49 -4.95
N ALA A 482 -10.81 -24.68 -4.69
CA ALA A 482 -9.74 -24.04 -5.46
C ALA A 482 -9.76 -24.44 -6.94
N SER A 483 -10.04 -25.72 -7.25
CA SER A 483 -10.19 -26.18 -8.62
C SER A 483 -11.40 -25.53 -9.30
N ALA A 484 -12.52 -25.48 -8.60
CA ALA A 484 -13.75 -24.84 -9.05
C ALA A 484 -13.60 -23.33 -9.27
N PHE A 485 -12.86 -22.65 -8.34
CA PHE A 485 -12.53 -21.23 -8.47
C PHE A 485 -11.79 -20.92 -9.76
N PHE A 486 -10.72 -21.66 -10.07
CA PHE A 486 -9.99 -21.43 -11.31
C PHE A 486 -10.83 -21.80 -12.57
N ASN A 487 -11.67 -22.82 -12.50
CA ASN A 487 -12.57 -23.17 -13.63
C ASN A 487 -13.61 -22.08 -13.86
N LEU A 488 -14.15 -21.46 -12.80
CA LEU A 488 -15.07 -20.33 -12.91
C LEU A 488 -14.40 -19.13 -13.60
N LEU A 489 -13.13 -18.82 -13.24
CA LEU A 489 -12.42 -17.68 -13.78
C LEU A 489 -11.92 -17.91 -15.23
N SER A 490 -11.63 -19.16 -15.61
CA SER A 490 -11.07 -19.49 -16.93
C SER A 490 -12.08 -19.97 -17.96
N GLY A 491 -13.23 -20.49 -17.53
CA GLY A 491 -14.11 -21.26 -18.42
C GLY A 491 -15.56 -20.80 -18.48
N TYR A 492 -15.92 -19.63 -17.96
CA TYR A 492 -17.32 -19.17 -17.90
C TYR A 492 -18.29 -20.22 -17.32
N SER A 493 -17.79 -21.08 -16.42
CA SER A 493 -18.62 -22.07 -15.76
C SER A 493 -19.58 -21.41 -14.75
N GLN A 494 -20.72 -22.05 -14.50
CA GLN A 494 -21.61 -21.58 -13.43
C GLN A 494 -20.91 -21.70 -12.09
N PRO A 495 -21.19 -20.79 -11.11
CA PRO A 495 -20.66 -20.88 -9.77
C PRO A 495 -20.99 -22.24 -9.15
N PRO A 496 -20.02 -22.98 -8.60
CA PRO A 496 -20.29 -24.24 -7.92
C PRO A 496 -20.94 -24.00 -6.54
N LEU A 497 -21.44 -25.06 -5.95
CA LEU A 497 -21.68 -25.05 -4.50
C LEU A 497 -20.33 -25.14 -3.79
N TRP A 498 -19.98 -24.10 -3.04
CA TRP A 498 -18.74 -24.02 -2.29
C TRP A 498 -18.80 -24.89 -1.02
N ASN A 499 -17.71 -25.59 -0.70
CA ASN A 499 -17.58 -26.36 0.54
C ASN A 499 -17.06 -25.49 1.70
N LYS A 500 -16.00 -24.72 1.44
CA LYS A 500 -15.27 -23.93 2.44
C LYS A 500 -15.08 -22.48 2.02
N LEU A 501 -14.78 -22.24 0.75
CA LEU A 501 -14.53 -20.90 0.25
C LEU A 501 -15.82 -20.13 0.06
N VAL A 502 -15.77 -18.84 0.33
CA VAL A 502 -16.84 -17.89 -0.05
C VAL A 502 -16.21 -16.82 -0.92
N MET A 503 -16.84 -16.51 -2.03
CA MET A 503 -16.28 -15.61 -3.04
C MET A 503 -17.13 -14.32 -3.16
N ALA A 504 -16.47 -13.18 -3.32
CA ALA A 504 -17.12 -11.98 -3.84
C ALA A 504 -16.98 -11.95 -5.38
N PRO A 505 -17.98 -11.40 -6.10
CA PRO A 505 -19.23 -10.82 -5.60
C PRO A 505 -20.31 -11.86 -5.26
N LEU A 506 -20.03 -13.14 -5.38
CA LEU A 506 -20.99 -14.25 -5.25
C LEU A 506 -21.06 -14.78 -3.82
N GLY A 507 -21.91 -14.18 -2.97
CA GLY A 507 -22.23 -14.70 -1.64
C GLY A 507 -21.40 -14.18 -0.45
N LEU A 508 -20.30 -13.43 -0.67
CA LEU A 508 -19.50 -12.94 0.46
C LEU A 508 -20.30 -11.98 1.38
N ARG A 509 -21.07 -11.07 0.80
CA ARG A 509 -21.93 -10.15 1.57
C ARG A 509 -22.95 -10.92 2.41
N ASP A 510 -23.61 -11.90 1.82
CA ASP A 510 -24.62 -12.71 2.49
C ASP A 510 -24.01 -13.51 3.65
N LYS A 511 -22.79 -14.03 3.46
CA LYS A 511 -22.07 -14.73 4.53
C LYS A 511 -21.70 -13.81 5.69
N ILE A 512 -21.29 -12.57 5.41
CA ILE A 512 -21.03 -11.57 6.45
C ILE A 512 -22.31 -11.30 7.27
N TYR A 513 -23.45 -11.14 6.58
CA TYR A 513 -24.73 -10.93 7.26
C TYR A 513 -25.15 -12.12 8.10
N GLU A 514 -25.04 -13.34 7.57
CA GLU A 514 -25.30 -14.58 8.29
C GLU A 514 -24.51 -14.65 9.61
N LEU A 515 -23.20 -14.36 9.55
CA LEU A 515 -22.33 -14.40 10.72
C LEU A 515 -22.70 -13.35 11.77
N ILE A 516 -23.03 -12.13 11.35
CA ILE A 516 -23.46 -11.06 12.26
C ILE A 516 -24.86 -11.38 12.84
N ASP A 517 -25.80 -11.87 12.02
CA ASP A 517 -27.14 -12.26 12.49
C ASP A 517 -27.09 -13.41 13.49
N ASN A 518 -26.16 -14.33 13.30
CA ASN A 518 -25.93 -15.40 14.27
C ASN A 518 -25.50 -14.84 15.63
N GLU A 519 -24.58 -13.86 15.70
CA GLU A 519 -24.18 -13.23 16.96
C GLU A 519 -25.37 -12.53 17.64
N ILE A 520 -26.24 -11.86 16.87
CA ILE A 520 -27.46 -11.25 17.38
C ILE A 520 -28.42 -12.33 17.95
N ALA A 521 -28.52 -13.47 17.26
CA ALA A 521 -29.33 -14.59 17.70
C ALA A 521 -28.77 -15.21 18.99
N GLN A 522 -27.45 -15.34 19.14
CA GLN A 522 -26.80 -15.80 20.36
C GLN A 522 -27.11 -14.90 21.55
N VAL A 523 -27.10 -13.58 21.40
CA VAL A 523 -27.49 -12.65 22.47
C VAL A 523 -28.95 -12.84 22.86
N LYS A 524 -29.84 -12.99 21.87
CA LYS A 524 -31.28 -13.27 22.16
C LYS A 524 -31.50 -14.60 22.88
N ALA A 525 -30.61 -15.57 22.65
CA ALA A 525 -30.64 -16.87 23.36
C ALA A 525 -29.98 -16.81 24.76
N GLY A 526 -29.47 -15.65 25.19
CA GLY A 526 -28.85 -15.46 26.52
C GLY A 526 -27.36 -15.71 26.54
N ASN A 527 -26.72 -15.97 25.41
CA ASN A 527 -25.27 -16.10 25.24
C ASN A 527 -24.60 -14.75 25.10
N LYS A 528 -23.27 -14.70 25.19
CA LYS A 528 -22.50 -13.50 24.87
C LYS A 528 -22.25 -13.42 23.34
N GLY A 529 -22.76 -12.37 22.71
CA GLY A 529 -22.39 -12.05 21.32
C GLY A 529 -21.13 -11.19 21.29
N HIS A 530 -20.13 -11.58 20.50
CA HIS A 530 -18.89 -10.84 20.41
C HIS A 530 -18.23 -11.02 19.02
N ILE A 531 -17.91 -9.91 18.39
CA ILE A 531 -17.30 -9.82 17.07
C ILE A 531 -15.97 -9.07 17.19
N ILE A 532 -14.88 -9.65 16.68
CA ILE A 532 -13.60 -8.96 16.54
C ILE A 532 -13.20 -9.00 15.06
N VAL A 533 -12.98 -7.83 14.45
CA VAL A 533 -12.62 -7.75 13.05
C VAL A 533 -11.40 -6.85 12.86
N LYS A 534 -10.39 -7.37 12.15
CA LYS A 534 -9.23 -6.59 11.68
C LYS A 534 -9.30 -6.46 10.16
N MET A 535 -9.18 -5.22 9.66
CA MET A 535 -9.20 -4.91 8.23
C MET A 535 -8.52 -3.57 7.93
N ASN A 536 -8.36 -3.25 6.63
CA ASN A 536 -7.79 -1.95 6.23
C ASN A 536 -8.83 -0.85 6.13
N SER A 537 -10.04 -1.17 5.66
CA SER A 537 -11.09 -0.19 5.39
C SER A 537 -12.49 -0.75 5.63
N LEU A 538 -13.36 0.08 6.21
CA LEU A 538 -14.76 -0.20 6.47
C LEU A 538 -15.61 0.98 5.97
N ILE A 539 -16.25 0.85 4.80
CA ILE A 539 -17.07 1.91 4.20
C ILE A 539 -18.33 1.41 3.50
N ASP A 540 -18.56 0.08 3.47
CA ASP A 540 -19.79 -0.45 2.91
C ASP A 540 -20.96 -0.09 3.82
N GLN A 541 -21.88 0.73 3.29
CA GLN A 541 -22.98 1.28 4.06
C GLN A 541 -23.88 0.20 4.67
N GLN A 542 -24.18 -0.84 3.89
CA GLN A 542 -25.06 -1.92 4.32
C GLN A 542 -24.41 -2.77 5.42
N VAL A 543 -23.10 -3.05 5.32
CA VAL A 543 -22.36 -3.76 6.37
C VAL A 543 -22.27 -2.90 7.64
N ILE A 544 -22.06 -1.59 7.51
CA ILE A 544 -22.07 -0.66 8.67
C ILE A 544 -23.42 -0.67 9.37
N GLN A 545 -24.54 -0.63 8.63
CA GLN A 545 -25.88 -0.74 9.19
C GLN A 545 -26.08 -2.06 9.94
N LYS A 546 -25.57 -3.16 9.36
CA LYS A 546 -25.63 -4.48 9.99
C LYS A 546 -24.86 -4.54 11.31
N LEU A 547 -23.70 -3.86 11.39
CA LEU A 547 -22.95 -3.71 12.65
C LEU A 547 -23.71 -2.84 13.68
N TYR A 548 -24.43 -1.82 13.22
CA TYR A 548 -25.31 -1.05 14.11
C TYR A 548 -26.46 -1.91 14.66
N GLU A 549 -27.08 -2.74 13.82
CA GLU A 549 -28.08 -3.72 14.27
C GLU A 549 -27.51 -4.67 15.33
N ALA A 550 -26.27 -5.14 15.14
CA ALA A 550 -25.59 -5.99 16.11
C ALA A 550 -25.36 -5.26 17.45
N SER A 551 -24.88 -4.02 17.41
CA SER A 551 -24.68 -3.20 18.61
C SER A 551 -26.01 -2.94 19.36
N ILE A 552 -27.06 -2.54 18.65
CA ILE A 552 -28.42 -2.35 19.21
C ILE A 552 -28.91 -3.67 19.78
N GLY A 553 -28.60 -4.80 19.17
CA GLY A 553 -28.91 -6.15 19.64
C GLY A 553 -28.09 -6.61 20.85
N GLY A 554 -27.15 -5.81 21.34
CA GLY A 554 -26.32 -6.11 22.51
C GLY A 554 -25.02 -6.89 22.21
N VAL A 555 -24.64 -7.04 20.94
CA VAL A 555 -23.39 -7.67 20.55
C VAL A 555 -22.21 -6.69 20.79
N GLN A 556 -21.18 -7.17 21.47
CA GLN A 556 -19.90 -6.43 21.58
C GLN A 556 -19.15 -6.48 20.24
N VAL A 557 -18.76 -5.33 19.69
CA VAL A 557 -18.05 -5.24 18.40
C VAL A 557 -16.75 -4.49 18.58
N GLU A 558 -15.61 -5.15 18.31
CA GLU A 558 -14.27 -4.58 18.39
C GLU A 558 -13.62 -4.56 17.01
N LEU A 559 -13.43 -3.38 16.45
CA LEU A 559 -12.93 -3.18 15.10
C LEU A 559 -11.51 -2.64 15.13
N ILE A 560 -10.59 -3.33 14.44
CA ILE A 560 -9.20 -2.91 14.22
C ILE A 560 -9.10 -2.46 12.76
N VAL A 561 -9.41 -1.19 12.49
CA VAL A 561 -9.44 -0.61 11.14
C VAL A 561 -8.25 0.33 10.96
N ARG A 562 -7.26 -0.11 10.18
CA ARG A 562 -6.04 0.67 9.96
C ARG A 562 -6.30 2.04 9.34
N GLY A 563 -7.08 2.10 8.28
CA GLY A 563 -7.23 3.27 7.40
C GLY A 563 -8.61 3.92 7.48
N ILE A 564 -9.36 3.80 6.39
CA ILE A 564 -10.65 4.44 6.19
C ILE A 564 -11.73 3.73 7.01
N CYS A 565 -12.51 4.51 7.78
CA CYS A 565 -13.67 4.00 8.49
C CYS A 565 -14.84 4.98 8.31
N GLY A 566 -15.92 4.52 7.70
CA GLY A 566 -17.17 5.26 7.53
C GLY A 566 -18.14 5.10 8.69
N LEU A 567 -17.89 4.13 9.58
CA LEU A 567 -18.71 3.85 10.74
C LEU A 567 -18.46 4.88 11.85
N ARG A 568 -19.51 5.30 12.56
CA ARG A 568 -19.46 6.07 13.82
C ARG A 568 -19.54 5.17 15.04
N ALA A 569 -18.47 5.08 15.80
CA ALA A 569 -18.43 4.33 17.05
C ALA A 569 -18.89 5.19 18.24
N GLY A 570 -19.49 4.56 19.23
CA GLY A 570 -19.84 5.20 20.52
C GLY A 570 -20.99 6.21 20.43
N VAL A 571 -21.93 6.02 19.51
CA VAL A 571 -23.19 6.80 19.43
C VAL A 571 -24.22 6.11 20.30
N GLU A 572 -24.76 6.86 21.26
CA GLU A 572 -25.78 6.36 22.22
C GLU A 572 -27.00 5.79 21.49
N GLY A 573 -27.42 4.60 21.90
CA GLY A 573 -28.54 3.85 21.32
C GLY A 573 -28.32 3.27 19.94
N ILE A 574 -27.14 3.47 19.34
CA ILE A 574 -26.79 2.97 17.98
C ILE A 574 -25.54 2.09 18.00
N SER A 575 -24.40 2.67 18.40
CA SER A 575 -23.09 2.03 18.32
C SER A 575 -22.29 2.10 19.62
N GLU A 576 -22.98 2.16 20.75
CA GLU A 576 -22.34 2.23 22.07
C GLU A 576 -21.55 0.96 22.40
N ASN A 577 -21.90 -0.19 21.81
CA ASN A 577 -21.18 -1.44 21.93
C ASN A 577 -20.10 -1.63 20.85
N ILE A 578 -19.85 -0.61 20.01
CA ILE A 578 -18.82 -0.67 18.96
C ILE A 578 -17.62 0.17 19.37
N THR A 579 -16.45 -0.41 19.31
CA THR A 579 -15.18 0.30 19.43
C THR A 579 -14.38 0.18 18.12
N VAL A 580 -13.69 1.26 17.74
CA VAL A 580 -12.82 1.27 16.55
C VAL A 580 -11.42 1.71 16.95
N ARG A 581 -10.45 0.87 16.63
CA ARG A 581 -9.02 1.07 16.87
C ARG A 581 -8.26 1.10 15.55
N SER A 582 -7.28 1.99 15.42
CA SER A 582 -6.35 2.04 14.30
C SER A 582 -4.94 1.91 14.85
N ILE A 583 -4.13 1.03 14.24
CA ILE A 583 -2.72 0.84 14.61
C ILE A 583 -1.87 1.29 13.44
N VAL A 584 -0.93 2.19 13.74
CA VAL A 584 0.08 2.69 12.81
C VAL A 584 1.45 2.53 13.48
N GLY A 585 2.41 2.00 12.76
CA GLY A 585 3.74 1.74 13.30
C GLY A 585 4.74 1.37 12.21
N ARG A 586 5.77 0.63 12.58
CA ARG A 586 6.84 0.19 11.69
C ARG A 586 6.33 -0.66 10.54
N GLN A 587 5.44 -1.62 10.84
CA GLN A 587 4.85 -2.50 9.85
C GLN A 587 3.50 -1.95 9.38
N LEU A 588 3.15 -2.20 8.12
CA LEU A 588 1.85 -1.82 7.59
C LEU A 588 0.83 -2.91 7.91
N GLU A 589 -0.15 -2.57 8.76
CA GLU A 589 -1.24 -3.48 9.10
C GLU A 589 -2.10 -3.75 7.87
N HIS A 590 -2.11 -5.01 7.38
CA HIS A 590 -2.75 -5.35 6.11
C HIS A 590 -3.63 -6.60 6.17
N SER A 591 -3.43 -7.51 7.10
CA SER A 591 -4.25 -8.71 7.24
C SER A 591 -5.72 -8.41 7.48
N ARG A 592 -6.61 -9.27 6.98
CA ARG A 592 -8.05 -9.24 7.23
C ARG A 592 -8.43 -10.49 7.96
N ILE A 593 -8.92 -10.30 9.20
CA ILE A 593 -9.23 -11.37 10.16
C ILE A 593 -10.61 -11.10 10.73
N PHE A 594 -11.46 -12.11 10.75
CA PHE A 594 -12.85 -12.02 11.20
C PHE A 594 -13.12 -13.13 12.20
N TRP A 595 -13.33 -12.75 13.45
CA TRP A 595 -13.60 -13.67 14.54
C TRP A 595 -14.97 -13.40 15.13
N PHE A 596 -15.73 -14.48 15.36
CA PHE A 596 -17.07 -14.49 15.91
C PHE A 596 -17.14 -15.48 17.08
N ALA A 597 -17.78 -15.08 18.20
CA ALA A 597 -17.87 -15.92 19.40
C ALA A 597 -18.80 -17.12 19.22
N ASN A 598 -19.86 -16.99 18.44
CA ASN A 598 -20.79 -18.05 18.06
C ASN A 598 -21.22 -18.94 19.24
N GLY A 599 -21.64 -18.30 20.38
CA GLY A 599 -22.09 -19.04 21.55
C GLY A 599 -21.05 -19.93 22.25
N GLY A 600 -19.77 -19.76 21.89
CA GLY A 600 -18.62 -20.55 22.41
C GLY A 600 -17.97 -21.43 21.35
N GLU A 601 -18.64 -21.75 20.26
CA GLU A 601 -18.08 -22.47 19.10
C GLU A 601 -17.44 -21.48 18.13
N GLN A 602 -16.32 -20.90 18.53
CA GLN A 602 -15.65 -19.80 17.82
C GLN A 602 -15.49 -20.08 16.33
N GLN A 603 -15.84 -19.09 15.51
CA GLN A 603 -15.63 -19.11 14.07
C GLN A 603 -14.62 -18.05 13.69
N LEU A 604 -13.63 -18.42 12.89
CA LEU A 604 -12.57 -17.54 12.42
C LEU A 604 -12.38 -17.68 10.92
N TYR A 605 -12.32 -16.53 10.26
CA TYR A 605 -12.09 -16.45 8.83
C TYR A 605 -10.96 -15.48 8.51
N LEU A 606 -10.24 -15.78 7.43
CA LEU A 606 -9.30 -14.88 6.79
C LEU A 606 -9.84 -14.46 5.43
N SER A 607 -9.43 -13.28 4.93
CA SER A 607 -9.93 -12.78 3.64
C SER A 607 -8.91 -11.94 2.91
N SER A 608 -9.08 -11.85 1.59
CA SER A 608 -8.46 -10.82 0.75
C SER A 608 -9.28 -9.52 0.72
N ALA A 609 -10.55 -9.54 1.14
CA ALA A 609 -11.50 -8.44 1.09
C ALA A 609 -11.46 -7.53 2.32
N ASP A 610 -11.54 -6.23 2.09
CA ASP A 610 -12.03 -5.26 3.07
C ASP A 610 -13.55 -5.10 2.93
N TRP A 611 -14.23 -4.56 3.93
CA TRP A 611 -15.67 -4.27 3.84
C TRP A 611 -15.92 -2.92 3.15
N MET A 612 -15.72 -2.96 1.83
CA MET A 612 -15.91 -1.83 0.91
C MET A 612 -16.82 -2.24 -0.24
N PRO A 613 -17.67 -1.34 -0.79
CA PRO A 613 -18.53 -1.66 -1.95
C PRO A 613 -17.76 -2.33 -3.08
N ARG A 614 -16.63 -1.76 -3.48
CA ARG A 614 -15.80 -2.30 -4.56
C ARG A 614 -15.25 -3.72 -4.29
N ASN A 615 -14.97 -4.08 -3.04
CA ASN A 615 -14.50 -5.42 -2.69
C ASN A 615 -15.65 -6.44 -2.73
N LEU A 616 -16.85 -6.00 -2.32
CA LEU A 616 -18.00 -6.89 -2.22
C LEU A 616 -18.78 -7.02 -3.53
N ASN A 617 -18.68 -6.03 -4.46
CA ASN A 617 -19.47 -5.98 -5.69
C ASN A 617 -18.62 -6.10 -6.97
N ASP A 618 -17.42 -5.48 -7.02
CA ASP A 618 -16.68 -5.25 -8.27
C ASP A 618 -15.33 -6.00 -8.30
N ARG A 619 -15.09 -6.88 -7.31
CA ARG A 619 -13.86 -7.65 -7.21
C ARG A 619 -14.11 -9.13 -6.97
N VAL A 620 -13.21 -9.94 -7.50
CA VAL A 620 -13.06 -11.33 -7.10
C VAL A 620 -12.19 -11.37 -5.85
N GLU A 621 -12.81 -11.70 -4.73
CA GLU A 621 -12.16 -11.84 -3.41
C GLU A 621 -12.47 -13.21 -2.84
N LEU A 622 -11.65 -13.67 -1.90
CA LEU A 622 -11.88 -14.91 -1.16
C LEU A 622 -11.99 -14.66 0.34
N PHE A 623 -12.88 -15.40 0.95
CA PHE A 623 -13.11 -15.48 2.38
C PHE A 623 -13.12 -16.96 2.76
N PHE A 624 -12.26 -17.37 3.69
CA PHE A 624 -12.04 -18.77 3.97
C PHE A 624 -11.89 -19.02 5.48
N PRO A 625 -12.44 -20.13 6.01
CA PRO A 625 -12.37 -20.48 7.42
C PRO A 625 -10.96 -20.95 7.80
N VAL A 626 -10.61 -20.71 9.06
CA VAL A 626 -9.52 -21.40 9.75
C VAL A 626 -10.16 -22.41 10.69
N GLU A 627 -9.86 -23.71 10.50
CA GLU A 627 -10.58 -24.80 11.19
C GLU A 627 -9.75 -25.45 12.30
N SER A 628 -8.42 -25.32 12.26
CA SER A 628 -7.55 -25.85 13.32
C SER A 628 -7.75 -25.06 14.62
N GLU A 629 -8.11 -25.74 15.70
CA GLU A 629 -8.25 -25.14 17.05
C GLU A 629 -6.95 -24.42 17.48
N GLU A 630 -5.78 -25.00 17.16
CA GLU A 630 -4.48 -24.41 17.43
C GLU A 630 -4.32 -23.06 16.72
N HIS A 631 -4.69 -23.00 15.43
CA HIS A 631 -4.61 -21.77 14.64
C HIS A 631 -5.66 -20.75 15.07
N ILE A 632 -6.89 -21.17 15.38
CA ILE A 632 -7.93 -20.27 15.90
C ILE A 632 -7.44 -19.62 17.21
N LYS A 633 -6.88 -20.41 18.12
CA LYS A 633 -6.33 -19.91 19.38
C LYS A 633 -5.19 -18.92 19.14
N ARG A 634 -4.22 -19.27 18.29
CA ARG A 634 -3.08 -18.40 17.94
C ARG A 634 -3.55 -17.06 17.34
N ILE A 635 -4.46 -17.10 16.38
CA ILE A 635 -4.96 -15.87 15.75
C ILE A 635 -5.78 -15.03 16.76
N LYS A 636 -6.55 -15.67 17.65
CA LYS A 636 -7.27 -14.97 18.71
C LYS A 636 -6.32 -14.26 19.67
N GLU A 637 -5.21 -14.90 20.06
CA GLU A 637 -4.16 -14.28 20.90
C GLU A 637 -3.53 -13.07 20.19
N ILE A 638 -3.30 -13.16 18.87
CA ILE A 638 -2.82 -12.04 18.03
C ILE A 638 -3.84 -10.89 18.04
N LEU A 639 -5.14 -11.17 17.85
CA LEU A 639 -6.19 -10.15 17.91
C LEU A 639 -6.26 -9.50 19.30
N ASP A 640 -6.16 -10.28 20.38
CA ASP A 640 -6.15 -9.78 21.74
C ASP A 640 -4.93 -8.89 22.03
N LEU A 641 -3.77 -9.20 21.42
CA LEU A 641 -2.59 -8.37 21.51
C LEU A 641 -2.78 -7.02 20.80
N TYR A 642 -3.40 -7.00 19.61
CA TYR A 642 -3.79 -5.76 18.94
C TYR A 642 -4.77 -4.94 19.77
N LEU A 643 -5.73 -5.58 20.45
CA LEU A 643 -6.72 -4.90 21.31
C LEU A 643 -6.07 -4.33 22.58
N ARG A 644 -4.97 -4.90 23.05
CA ARG A 644 -4.20 -4.39 24.20
C ARG A 644 -3.13 -3.36 23.83
N ASP A 645 -2.84 -3.17 22.54
CA ASP A 645 -1.83 -2.20 22.10
C ASP A 645 -2.14 -0.79 22.62
N ASN A 646 -1.17 -0.18 23.29
CA ASN A 646 -1.24 1.18 23.83
C ASN A 646 -0.05 2.06 23.38
N VAL A 647 0.77 1.58 22.45
CA VAL A 647 1.90 2.29 21.87
C VAL A 647 1.58 2.84 20.47
N GLY A 648 1.13 1.98 19.56
CA GLY A 648 0.78 2.35 18.19
C GLY A 648 -0.71 2.63 17.97
N ALA A 649 -1.55 2.32 18.95
CA ALA A 649 -3.00 2.37 18.81
C ALA A 649 -3.60 3.78 18.95
N HIS A 650 -4.59 4.04 18.14
CA HIS A 650 -5.42 5.24 18.17
C HIS A 650 -6.90 4.83 18.22
N MET A 651 -7.64 5.30 19.23
CA MET A 651 -9.08 5.03 19.39
C MET A 651 -9.91 6.12 18.71
N MET A 652 -10.87 5.69 17.92
CA MET A 652 -11.86 6.59 17.31
C MET A 652 -12.79 7.14 18.40
N GLN A 653 -13.09 8.44 18.29
CA GLN A 653 -14.10 9.12 19.09
C GLN A 653 -15.41 9.24 18.26
N SER A 654 -16.55 9.46 18.90
CA SER A 654 -17.85 9.57 18.22
C SER A 654 -17.95 10.68 17.16
N ASN A 655 -17.07 11.70 17.24
CA ASN A 655 -16.93 12.74 16.21
C ASN A 655 -15.98 12.36 15.07
N GLY A 656 -15.47 11.11 15.04
CA GLY A 656 -14.55 10.61 14.01
C GLY A 656 -13.11 11.09 14.15
N THR A 657 -12.75 11.80 15.22
CA THR A 657 -11.34 12.06 15.53
C THR A 657 -10.69 10.83 16.15
N TYR A 658 -9.38 10.72 16.02
CA TYR A 658 -8.64 9.62 16.63
C TYR A 658 -7.68 10.16 17.70
N ARG A 659 -7.72 9.54 18.87
CA ARG A 659 -6.79 9.85 19.96
C ARG A 659 -5.85 8.68 20.19
N ARG A 660 -4.57 8.94 20.30
CA ARG A 660 -3.57 7.93 20.69
C ARG A 660 -3.95 7.38 22.06
N VAL A 661 -3.87 6.08 22.22
CA VAL A 661 -4.10 5.44 23.52
C VAL A 661 -2.98 5.83 24.45
N THR A 662 -3.30 6.54 25.53
CA THR A 662 -2.37 6.92 26.59
C THR A 662 -2.94 6.43 27.90
N ASN A 663 -2.43 5.37 28.46
CA ASN A 663 -2.77 4.89 29.77
C ASN A 663 -1.48 4.67 30.61
N LYS A 664 -1.63 4.54 31.92
CA LYS A 664 -0.51 4.27 32.84
C LYS A 664 -0.13 2.78 32.92
N ALA A 665 -0.72 1.94 32.08
CA ALA A 665 -0.41 0.52 32.02
C ALA A 665 0.98 0.30 31.37
N THR A 666 1.54 -0.87 31.57
CA THR A 666 2.78 -1.30 30.93
C THR A 666 2.65 -1.10 29.40
N PRO A 667 3.66 -0.49 28.75
CA PRO A 667 3.63 -0.32 27.28
C PRO A 667 3.53 -1.66 26.58
N VAL A 668 2.55 -1.79 25.71
CA VAL A 668 2.33 -2.96 24.85
C VAL A 668 2.30 -2.47 23.40
N SER A 669 3.26 -2.91 22.61
CA SER A 669 3.30 -2.71 21.16
C SER A 669 3.04 -4.05 20.49
N ALA A 670 1.91 -4.21 19.83
CA ALA A 670 1.56 -5.47 19.18
C ALA A 670 2.64 -5.90 18.17
N GLN A 671 3.14 -4.96 17.36
CA GLN A 671 4.18 -5.23 16.35
C GLN A 671 5.50 -5.68 16.97
N SER A 672 5.94 -5.04 18.06
CA SER A 672 7.18 -5.43 18.75
C SER A 672 7.04 -6.77 19.44
N SER A 673 5.92 -6.99 20.16
CA SER A 673 5.68 -8.26 20.86
C SER A 673 5.61 -9.45 19.91
N LEU A 674 4.91 -9.31 18.76
CA LEU A 674 4.85 -10.36 17.75
C LEU A 674 6.23 -10.68 17.13
N TYR A 675 7.08 -9.67 17.00
CA TYR A 675 8.45 -9.90 16.52
C TYR A 675 9.31 -10.59 17.59
N GLU A 676 9.20 -10.16 18.84
CA GLU A 676 9.90 -10.82 19.96
C GLU A 676 9.46 -12.28 20.12
N GLU A 677 8.17 -12.58 20.01
CA GLU A 677 7.64 -13.95 20.01
C GLU A 677 8.25 -14.79 18.88
N ALA A 678 8.31 -14.24 17.65
CA ALA A 678 8.91 -14.94 16.50
C ALA A 678 10.41 -15.20 16.70
N LEU A 679 11.16 -14.24 17.29
CA LEU A 679 12.57 -14.40 17.62
C LEU A 679 12.80 -15.47 18.68
N LEU A 680 12.00 -15.48 19.76
CA LEU A 680 12.10 -16.46 20.85
C LEU A 680 11.79 -17.86 20.33
N ALA A 681 10.78 -17.97 19.50
CA ALA A 681 10.39 -19.21 18.88
C ALA A 681 11.49 -19.79 17.96
N ALA A 682 12.10 -18.96 17.12
CA ALA A 682 13.22 -19.35 16.27
C ALA A 682 14.48 -19.71 17.06
N ALA A 683 14.68 -19.11 18.25
CA ALA A 683 15.80 -19.41 19.13
C ALA A 683 15.61 -20.76 19.87
N ALA A 684 14.39 -21.08 20.29
CA ALA A 684 14.05 -22.32 20.97
C ALA A 684 14.26 -23.57 20.09
N ASP A 685 14.12 -23.41 18.78
CA ASP A 685 14.28 -24.49 17.79
C ASP A 685 15.78 -24.78 17.43
N LYS A 686 16.68 -23.91 17.88
CA LYS A 686 18.13 -24.14 17.76
C LYS A 686 18.62 -25.11 18.85
N ILE A 687 18.17 -26.37 18.78
CA ILE A 687 18.86 -27.46 19.50
C ILE A 687 20.29 -27.53 18.93
N PRO A 688 21.36 -27.57 19.79
CA PRO A 688 22.71 -27.71 19.28
C PRO A 688 22.77 -28.96 18.42
N MET A 689 23.00 -28.79 17.13
CA MET A 689 23.34 -29.92 16.27
C MET A 689 24.66 -30.46 16.79
N GLU A 690 24.65 -31.54 17.58
CA GLU A 690 25.83 -32.35 17.79
C GLU A 690 26.27 -32.86 16.42
N VAL A 691 27.22 -32.16 15.82
CA VAL A 691 27.88 -32.62 14.60
C VAL A 691 28.71 -33.84 14.98
N ARG A 692 28.12 -35.03 14.92
CA ARG A 692 28.86 -36.29 14.96
C ARG A 692 29.53 -36.44 13.60
N LEU A 693 30.76 -35.97 13.50
CA LEU A 693 31.66 -36.33 12.39
C LEU A 693 31.88 -37.86 12.45
N ARG A 694 31.29 -38.59 11.52
CA ARG A 694 31.65 -39.97 11.27
C ARG A 694 32.86 -39.97 10.36
N PRO A 695 34.00 -40.59 10.76
CA PRO A 695 35.13 -40.77 9.87
C PRO A 695 34.69 -41.62 8.67
N MET A 696 34.83 -41.10 7.45
CA MET A 696 34.74 -41.90 6.23
C MET A 696 36.00 -42.77 6.13
N TYR A 697 35.91 -44.03 6.47
CA TYR A 697 36.94 -44.99 6.10
C TYR A 697 36.78 -45.29 4.61
N SER A 698 37.76 -44.89 3.81
CA SER A 698 37.85 -45.32 2.42
C SER A 698 38.02 -46.85 2.43
N LYS A 699 37.04 -47.61 1.98
CA LYS A 699 37.22 -48.97 1.53
C LYS A 699 37.86 -48.94 0.15
N ASP A 700 39.17 -48.79 0.12
CA ASP A 700 39.93 -49.13 -1.07
C ASP A 700 41.34 -49.48 -0.65
N SER A 701 41.55 -50.78 -0.47
CA SER A 701 42.77 -51.49 -0.76
C SER A 701 42.58 -52.98 -0.38
N LYS A 702 42.11 -53.74 -1.36
CA LYS A 702 42.60 -55.15 -1.55
C LYS A 702 41.97 -55.76 -2.80
N GLU A 703 42.88 -56.00 -3.72
CA GLU A 703 42.90 -56.92 -4.87
C GLU A 703 42.11 -56.47 -6.11
#